data_611c712a641f46618e558ef69c27689d
#
_entry.id   611c712a641f46618e558ef69c27689d
#
_cell.length_a   1.000
_cell.length_b   1.000
_cell.length_c   1.000
_cell.angle_alpha   90.00
_cell.angle_beta   90.00
_cell.angle_gamma   90.00
#
_symmetry.space_group_name_H-M   'P 1'
#
loop_
_entity.id
_entity.type
_entity.pdbx_description
1 polymer ?
#
loop_
_entity_poly.entity_id
_entity_poly.type
_entity_poly.pdbx_seq_one_letter_code
_entity_poly.pdbx_strand_id
1 'polypeptide(L)'
;MKPILTILLILAITPFVSAQKYSRVKVLANDQELRQIADLGVAVDHGIRKKNTFIITDLSEYEIDILNEYGYPYEIKIDDVKAFYKDRLKRPSEHPYEKNEECSGSSSGSGSFVPSVPSNFNLGSQGGYLTYDEMLAELDDMYAQYPNIISQRSPISNFNTYEGRPIFHAKISDNPNSNEAGEPNVLYTAIHHAREPMSLMETIFYMWYLLENYGSDDEVTYLVDHTRMFFVPCLNPDGYIYNEEEDPNGGGMWRKNRRDHPNSNNFGVDLNRNYSYGWGTTGISFNTNSDVYCGTGAFSEPETQALRWLVENYDFETAFNAHSYSPAILFPIGTTDEEFAAHHDYFQDYTNHMCEFNGYPAFKSSGLYPASGDSDDYMYKDDVGTGEKDTIFAHTPEVGSAFWPGSNDINPTCQDMVFPNLVLAHISRNYVVVKDTDPAIVATLTGDFNHTAKRYGRESGPVTVSIEPLLNISAVGSALVYNLNTSEIQNGAISYTLNSNIQFGNEVKYILKTDNGLWVKKDTITKTYGAITLQALEDATTPTNWSGNWATTTSTYVSPSKSFTDSPNGNYSNNQTRNLYYNPDIDLTNAISAKVTFYAKWDIEANYDYVQFQVSTNGGNSWIGQCGLYTVPGTDNNGSVQPDGDPVYEGVMSDWVLEDINLSDYLGQVINVRFRLRSDGGVTEDGYYFDDFKVFYNEAPQGTAPESSFTPSSYEVCLGSTVSFNDFSSEQPTDWLWDFGDGSSSTDQNPSHTYSGSGPFVVTLTVSNEFGSNASIQTILVNEPSLVELTTSDTDNIVCVSDGFVQLTGTPSGVQFFGPGVTGTIFNPQAAGAGTHSISAIFTDENGCTGESALEILVEPCASLSDFSFYDVKLYPNPNEGLFFIEGMATATPFKVLNLQGQTVYTSKIEGHTHALDLSFTSKGVYIMEARIDGVLCRLKFTKY
;
A
#
# COMPACT_ATOMS: atom_id res chain seq x y z
N MET A 1 21.03 -23.30 94.25
CA MET A 1 19.72 -23.44 93.64
C MET A 1 19.65 -22.45 92.46
N LYS A 2 19.73 -22.96 91.25
CA LYS A 2 19.56 -22.12 90.04
C LYS A 2 18.12 -22.29 89.60
N PRO A 3 17.39 -21.23 89.21
CA PRO A 3 16.08 -21.40 88.66
C PRO A 3 16.18 -21.84 87.16
N ILE A 4 15.39 -22.84 86.80
CA ILE A 4 15.17 -23.31 85.41
C ILE A 4 14.17 -22.38 84.78
N LEU A 5 14.59 -21.67 83.73
CA LEU A 5 13.73 -20.82 82.88
C LEU A 5 13.08 -21.72 81.81
N THR A 6 11.82 -22.01 81.92
CA THR A 6 11.03 -22.73 80.87
C THR A 6 10.61 -21.72 79.81
N ILE A 7 11.24 -21.81 78.59
CA ILE A 7 10.80 -21.04 77.43
C ILE A 7 9.62 -21.80 76.83
N LEU A 8 8.46 -21.17 76.88
CA LEU A 8 7.25 -21.59 76.18
C LEU A 8 7.37 -21.16 74.68
N LEU A 9 7.63 -22.12 73.81
CA LEU A 9 7.63 -21.92 72.38
C LEU A 9 6.15 -21.86 71.94
N ILE A 10 5.62 -20.67 71.70
CA ILE A 10 4.33 -20.50 71.02
C ILE A 10 4.57 -20.74 69.52
N LEU A 11 4.23 -21.93 69.01
CA LEU A 11 4.06 -22.14 67.59
C LEU A 11 2.85 -21.31 67.11
N ALA A 12 3.11 -20.20 66.43
CA ALA A 12 2.10 -19.54 65.66
C ALA A 12 1.73 -20.51 64.50
N ILE A 13 0.61 -21.18 64.60
CA ILE A 13 -0.02 -21.87 63.46
C ILE A 13 -0.63 -20.74 62.62
N THR A 14 0.12 -20.29 61.62
CA THR A 14 -0.49 -19.54 60.52
C THR A 14 -1.45 -20.53 59.81
N PRO A 15 -2.72 -20.17 59.62
CA PRO A 15 -3.58 -21.01 58.81
C PRO A 15 -2.97 -21.02 57.40
N PHE A 16 -2.54 -22.20 56.90
CA PHE A 16 -2.31 -22.39 55.48
C PHE A 16 -3.68 -22.14 54.82
N VAL A 17 -3.85 -20.96 54.16
CA VAL A 17 -4.89 -20.77 53.21
C VAL A 17 -4.54 -21.75 52.05
N SER A 18 -5.30 -22.81 51.90
CA SER A 18 -5.12 -23.74 50.78
C SER A 18 -5.29 -22.88 49.52
N ALA A 19 -4.28 -22.90 48.66
CA ALA A 19 -4.38 -22.29 47.36
C ALA A 19 -5.62 -22.83 46.64
N GLN A 20 -6.48 -21.95 46.13
CA GLN A 20 -7.72 -22.30 45.43
C GLN A 20 -7.39 -23.19 44.24
N LYS A 21 -8.05 -24.36 44.15
CA LYS A 21 -7.86 -25.34 43.08
C LYS A 21 -8.71 -24.87 41.88
N TYR A 22 -8.17 -24.96 40.66
CA TYR A 22 -8.88 -24.75 39.38
C TYR A 22 -8.80 -26.03 38.56
N SER A 23 -9.90 -26.34 37.90
CA SER A 23 -10.03 -27.46 36.97
C SER A 23 -10.61 -26.98 35.62
N ARG A 24 -10.12 -27.58 34.51
CA ARG A 24 -10.75 -27.37 33.21
C ARG A 24 -11.97 -28.25 33.10
N VAL A 25 -13.10 -27.62 32.89
CA VAL A 25 -14.41 -28.27 32.95
C VAL A 25 -15.14 -28.04 31.65
N LYS A 26 -15.70 -29.12 31.07
CA LYS A 26 -16.68 -29.05 30.00
C LYS A 26 -18.08 -29.01 30.63
N VAL A 27 -18.73 -27.86 30.62
CA VAL A 27 -20.11 -27.68 31.11
C VAL A 27 -21.06 -27.90 29.95
N LEU A 28 -21.97 -28.88 30.08
CA LEU A 28 -22.97 -29.19 29.08
C LEU A 28 -24.21 -28.31 29.32
N ALA A 29 -24.32 -27.23 28.55
CA ALA A 29 -25.38 -26.23 28.74
C ALA A 29 -25.66 -25.54 27.39
N ASN A 30 -26.94 -25.26 27.14
CA ASN A 30 -27.32 -24.37 26.04
C ASN A 30 -27.09 -22.91 26.40
N ASP A 31 -27.27 -22.00 25.45
CA ASP A 31 -26.98 -20.58 25.67
C ASP A 31 -27.84 -19.93 26.77
N GLN A 32 -29.09 -20.36 26.95
CA GLN A 32 -29.94 -19.89 28.04
C GLN A 32 -29.46 -20.42 29.39
N GLU A 33 -29.04 -21.67 29.47
CA GLU A 33 -28.48 -22.28 30.67
C GLU A 33 -27.13 -21.64 31.03
N LEU A 34 -26.27 -21.33 30.05
CA LEU A 34 -25.02 -20.63 30.29
C LEU A 34 -25.24 -19.24 30.91
N ARG A 35 -26.27 -18.50 30.47
CA ARG A 35 -26.66 -17.23 31.11
C ARG A 35 -27.09 -17.42 32.56
N GLN A 36 -27.90 -18.47 32.83
CA GLN A 36 -28.27 -18.78 34.20
C GLN A 36 -27.07 -19.16 35.07
N ILE A 37 -26.12 -19.90 34.52
CA ILE A 37 -24.85 -20.23 35.20
C ILE A 37 -24.03 -18.96 35.49
N ALA A 38 -23.91 -18.04 34.53
CA ALA A 38 -23.27 -16.74 34.73
C ALA A 38 -23.95 -15.91 35.84
N ASP A 39 -25.30 -15.87 35.86
CA ASP A 39 -26.07 -15.14 36.88
C ASP A 39 -25.95 -15.75 38.30
N LEU A 40 -25.54 -17.04 38.39
CA LEU A 40 -25.16 -17.66 39.64
C LEU A 40 -23.73 -17.29 40.12
N GLY A 41 -23.00 -16.56 39.28
CA GLY A 41 -21.65 -16.07 39.61
C GLY A 41 -20.52 -17.01 39.23
N VAL A 42 -20.74 -17.88 38.23
CA VAL A 42 -19.70 -18.71 37.59
C VAL A 42 -19.09 -17.96 36.43
N ALA A 43 -17.76 -17.91 36.35
CA ALA A 43 -17.03 -17.27 35.26
C ALA A 43 -17.09 -18.14 33.99
N VAL A 44 -17.96 -17.76 33.04
CA VAL A 44 -18.11 -18.42 31.72
C VAL A 44 -17.66 -17.50 30.56
N ASP A 45 -16.81 -16.53 30.89
CA ASP A 45 -16.34 -15.47 29.98
C ASP A 45 -15.09 -15.83 29.16
N HIS A 46 -14.56 -17.02 29.38
CA HIS A 46 -13.38 -17.50 28.67
C HIS A 46 -13.57 -18.97 28.35
N GLY A 47 -12.95 -19.44 27.30
CA GLY A 47 -12.93 -20.85 26.97
C GLY A 47 -13.44 -21.18 25.58
N ILE A 48 -13.48 -22.47 25.29
CA ILE A 48 -13.97 -23.01 24.01
C ILE A 48 -15.47 -23.22 24.12
N ARG A 49 -16.27 -22.46 23.39
CA ARG A 49 -17.72 -22.55 23.40
C ARG A 49 -18.24 -23.23 22.14
N LYS A 50 -19.15 -24.17 22.30
CA LYS A 50 -19.99 -24.66 21.25
C LYS A 50 -21.42 -24.18 21.51
N LYS A 51 -21.92 -23.31 20.63
CA LYS A 51 -23.25 -22.67 20.73
C LYS A 51 -24.34 -23.69 21.03
N ASN A 52 -25.19 -23.38 21.99
CA ASN A 52 -26.29 -24.24 22.45
C ASN A 52 -25.90 -25.66 22.91
N THR A 53 -24.62 -25.95 23.19
CA THR A 53 -24.19 -27.33 23.48
C THR A 53 -23.30 -27.43 24.71
N PHE A 54 -22.18 -26.66 24.79
CA PHE A 54 -21.26 -26.69 25.91
C PHE A 54 -20.30 -25.48 25.93
N ILE A 55 -19.66 -25.29 27.08
CA ILE A 55 -18.44 -24.50 27.20
C ILE A 55 -17.36 -25.32 27.89
N ILE A 56 -16.11 -25.18 27.45
CA ILE A 56 -14.92 -25.72 28.14
C ILE A 56 -14.17 -24.51 28.69
N THR A 57 -14.10 -24.40 30.02
CA THR A 57 -13.48 -23.27 30.71
C THR A 57 -12.77 -23.74 31.99
N ASP A 58 -11.92 -22.88 32.54
CA ASP A 58 -11.15 -23.15 33.77
C ASP A 58 -11.90 -22.56 34.97
N LEU A 59 -12.53 -23.43 35.78
CA LEU A 59 -13.35 -23.07 36.95
C LEU A 59 -12.65 -23.39 38.26
N SER A 60 -12.87 -22.53 39.25
CA SER A 60 -12.50 -22.75 40.62
C SER A 60 -13.33 -23.85 41.29
N GLU A 61 -12.84 -24.43 42.36
CA GLU A 61 -13.60 -25.43 43.18
C GLU A 61 -14.96 -24.83 43.63
N TYR A 62 -14.98 -23.57 44.01
CA TYR A 62 -16.22 -22.87 44.39
C TYR A 62 -17.26 -22.83 43.24
N GLU A 63 -16.83 -22.53 42.05
CA GLU A 63 -17.71 -22.49 40.88
C GLU A 63 -18.22 -23.88 40.47
N ILE A 64 -17.37 -24.92 40.60
CA ILE A 64 -17.76 -26.31 40.38
C ILE A 64 -18.81 -26.73 41.42
N ASP A 65 -18.68 -26.28 42.68
CA ASP A 65 -19.67 -26.55 43.73
C ASP A 65 -21.03 -25.91 43.37
N ILE A 66 -21.08 -24.73 42.78
CA ILE A 66 -22.29 -24.11 42.28
C ILE A 66 -22.93 -25.00 41.19
N LEU A 67 -22.14 -25.46 40.20
CA LEU A 67 -22.66 -26.38 39.17
C LEU A 67 -23.30 -27.64 39.77
N ASN A 68 -22.68 -28.21 40.79
CA ASN A 68 -23.21 -29.36 41.54
C ASN A 68 -24.49 -29.03 42.31
N GLU A 69 -24.53 -27.88 42.99
CA GLU A 69 -25.69 -27.45 43.80
C GLU A 69 -26.94 -27.26 42.94
N TYR A 70 -26.74 -26.65 41.73
CA TYR A 70 -27.87 -26.38 40.83
C TYR A 70 -28.10 -27.50 39.80
N GLY A 71 -27.26 -28.53 39.79
CA GLY A 71 -27.46 -29.75 38.98
C GLY A 71 -27.10 -29.62 37.50
N TYR A 72 -26.22 -28.67 37.16
CA TYR A 72 -25.71 -28.56 35.79
C TYR A 72 -24.72 -29.68 35.47
N PRO A 73 -24.89 -30.43 34.37
CA PRO A 73 -23.99 -31.51 34.03
C PRO A 73 -22.66 -30.98 33.51
N TYR A 74 -21.55 -31.54 33.97
CA TYR A 74 -20.22 -31.21 33.52
C TYR A 74 -19.28 -32.43 33.49
N GLU A 75 -18.15 -32.28 32.82
CA GLU A 75 -17.05 -33.25 32.75
C GLU A 75 -15.72 -32.52 33.06
N ILE A 76 -14.93 -33.06 34.01
CA ILE A 76 -13.59 -32.57 34.28
C ILE A 76 -12.66 -33.06 33.18
N LYS A 77 -12.08 -32.14 32.41
CA LYS A 77 -11.07 -32.43 31.39
C LYS A 77 -9.67 -32.41 31.93
N ILE A 78 -9.36 -31.47 32.83
CA ILE A 78 -8.06 -31.30 33.51
C ILE A 78 -8.36 -31.06 35.00
N ASP A 79 -7.88 -31.94 35.89
CA ASP A 79 -8.17 -31.81 37.32
C ASP A 79 -7.36 -30.70 38.02
N ASP A 80 -6.12 -30.44 37.56
CA ASP A 80 -5.26 -29.38 38.08
C ASP A 80 -4.73 -28.52 36.94
N VAL A 81 -5.41 -27.40 36.71
CA VAL A 81 -5.08 -26.44 35.64
C VAL A 81 -3.75 -25.74 35.90
N LYS A 82 -3.39 -25.48 37.19
CA LYS A 82 -2.11 -24.85 37.52
C LYS A 82 -0.92 -25.77 37.13
N ALA A 83 -1.05 -27.06 37.46
CA ALA A 83 -0.04 -28.03 37.03
C ALA A 83 0.04 -28.19 35.53
N PHE A 84 -1.11 -28.17 34.83
CA PHE A 84 -1.18 -28.22 33.37
C PHE A 84 -0.48 -27.03 32.72
N TYR A 85 -0.76 -25.79 33.15
CA TYR A 85 -0.12 -24.60 32.59
C TYR A 85 1.41 -24.60 32.84
N LYS A 86 1.85 -24.97 34.03
CA LYS A 86 3.29 -25.11 34.34
C LYS A 86 4.03 -26.14 33.43
N ASP A 87 3.32 -27.19 33.00
CA ASP A 87 3.86 -28.15 32.03
C ASP A 87 3.79 -27.60 30.59
N ARG A 88 2.68 -26.95 30.21
CA ARG A 88 2.48 -26.37 28.88
C ARG A 88 3.54 -25.31 28.55
N LEU A 89 3.96 -24.48 29.50
CA LEU A 89 5.00 -23.46 29.30
C LEU A 89 6.35 -24.04 28.80
N LYS A 90 6.52 -25.35 28.84
CA LYS A 90 7.73 -26.09 28.41
C LYS A 90 7.54 -26.86 27.09
N ARG A 91 6.33 -26.84 26.50
CA ARG A 91 6.01 -27.61 25.29
C ARG A 91 6.38 -26.84 24.02
N PRO A 92 6.53 -27.52 22.87
CA PRO A 92 6.54 -26.85 21.56
C PRO A 92 5.28 -26.00 21.33
N SER A 93 5.37 -25.07 20.40
CA SER A 93 4.25 -24.21 20.03
C SER A 93 2.97 -25.01 19.72
N GLU A 94 1.86 -24.53 20.25
CA GLU A 94 0.50 -24.99 19.93
C GLU A 94 -0.31 -23.81 19.38
N HIS A 95 0.35 -22.84 18.70
CA HIS A 95 -0.31 -21.65 18.18
C HIS A 95 -1.38 -22.05 17.16
N PRO A 96 -2.68 -21.86 17.44
CA PRO A 96 -3.78 -22.41 16.62
C PRO A 96 -3.98 -21.67 15.31
N TYR A 97 -3.34 -20.51 15.13
CA TYR A 97 -3.50 -19.61 13.99
C TYR A 97 -2.23 -19.52 13.11
N GLU A 98 -1.36 -20.56 13.12
CA GLU A 98 -0.37 -20.63 12.05
C GLU A 98 -1.12 -20.65 10.73
N LYS A 99 -1.15 -19.48 10.04
CA LYS A 99 -1.60 -19.44 8.65
C LYS A 99 -0.79 -20.49 7.91
N ASN A 100 -1.47 -21.44 7.29
CA ASN A 100 -0.81 -22.35 6.38
C ASN A 100 0.05 -21.52 5.43
N GLU A 101 1.36 -21.74 5.43
CA GLU A 101 2.25 -21.12 4.43
C GLU A 101 1.76 -21.42 3.01
N GLU A 102 1.01 -22.53 2.83
CA GLU A 102 0.35 -22.90 1.59
C GLU A 102 -0.74 -21.91 1.14
N CYS A 103 -1.43 -21.21 2.05
CA CYS A 103 -2.43 -20.20 1.73
C CYS A 103 -1.85 -18.79 1.57
N SER A 104 -0.61 -18.52 1.99
CA SER A 104 0.03 -17.20 1.92
C SER A 104 0.47 -16.77 0.51
N GLY A 105 0.42 -17.67 -0.47
CA GLY A 105 0.94 -17.45 -1.83
C GLY A 105 -0.07 -17.00 -2.89
N SER A 106 -1.37 -16.94 -2.61
CA SER A 106 -2.38 -16.86 -3.69
C SER A 106 -3.21 -15.59 -3.77
N SER A 107 -3.01 -14.57 -2.96
CA SER A 107 -3.78 -13.33 -3.08
C SER A 107 -2.99 -12.21 -3.76
N SER A 108 -3.41 -11.84 -4.95
CA SER A 108 -2.95 -10.65 -5.69
C SER A 108 -3.52 -9.34 -5.12
N GLY A 109 -3.77 -9.22 -3.82
CA GLY A 109 -4.37 -8.01 -3.29
C GLY A 109 -4.18 -7.69 -1.81
N SER A 110 -3.96 -8.67 -0.95
CA SER A 110 -3.58 -8.40 0.44
C SER A 110 -2.33 -9.20 0.79
N GLY A 111 -1.19 -8.56 0.78
CA GLY A 111 0.06 -9.15 1.27
C GLY A 111 -0.14 -9.66 2.71
N SER A 112 0.50 -10.76 3.08
CA SER A 112 0.55 -11.19 4.48
C SER A 112 1.19 -10.08 5.32
N PHE A 113 0.46 -9.55 6.31
CA PHE A 113 1.04 -8.63 7.28
C PHE A 113 1.73 -9.47 8.37
N VAL A 114 3.04 -9.57 8.30
CA VAL A 114 3.85 -10.28 9.31
C VAL A 114 4.85 -9.29 9.89
N PRO A 115 4.51 -8.63 11.00
CA PRO A 115 5.42 -7.68 11.64
C PRO A 115 6.63 -8.41 12.24
N SER A 116 7.80 -7.78 12.20
CA SER A 116 8.99 -8.31 12.86
C SER A 116 8.84 -8.26 14.38
N VAL A 117 9.43 -9.23 15.07
CA VAL A 117 9.58 -9.16 16.52
C VAL A 117 10.55 -8.03 16.86
N PRO A 118 10.18 -7.07 17.72
CA PRO A 118 11.08 -5.99 18.11
C PRO A 118 12.36 -6.52 18.76
N SER A 119 13.49 -5.91 18.45
CA SER A 119 14.81 -6.42 18.90
C SER A 119 15.04 -6.29 20.41
N ASN A 120 14.37 -5.35 21.06
CA ASN A 120 14.42 -5.13 22.51
C ASN A 120 13.31 -5.87 23.27
N PHE A 121 12.34 -6.46 22.58
CA PHE A 121 11.33 -7.27 23.25
C PHE A 121 11.90 -8.60 23.71
N ASN A 122 11.85 -8.84 25.02
CA ASN A 122 12.36 -10.04 25.64
C ASN A 122 11.25 -10.77 26.40
N LEU A 123 11.34 -12.10 26.41
CA LEU A 123 10.47 -12.90 27.26
C LEU A 123 10.89 -12.76 28.72
N GLY A 124 9.89 -12.69 29.61
CA GLY A 124 10.11 -12.52 31.03
C GLY A 124 10.47 -13.82 31.80
N SER A 125 10.77 -13.67 33.06
CA SER A 125 11.21 -14.76 33.94
C SER A 125 10.07 -15.65 34.43
N GLN A 126 8.81 -15.23 34.35
CA GLN A 126 7.63 -15.98 34.80
C GLN A 126 7.11 -16.93 33.73
N GLY A 127 7.89 -17.93 33.34
CA GLY A 127 7.53 -18.89 32.31
C GLY A 127 7.48 -18.33 30.90
N GLY A 128 8.19 -17.23 30.65
CA GLY A 128 8.20 -16.47 29.40
C GLY A 128 7.44 -15.14 29.51
N TYR A 129 6.61 -14.96 30.52
CA TYR A 129 5.87 -13.73 30.78
C TYR A 129 6.65 -12.78 31.69
N LEU A 130 6.48 -11.48 31.51
CA LEU A 130 7.10 -10.46 32.34
C LEU A 130 6.49 -10.45 33.75
N THR A 131 7.32 -10.40 34.78
CA THR A 131 6.87 -10.00 36.12
C THR A 131 6.51 -8.53 36.14
N TYR A 132 5.83 -8.08 37.21
CA TYR A 132 5.51 -6.66 37.37
C TYR A 132 6.77 -5.78 37.39
N ASP A 133 7.81 -6.22 38.11
CA ASP A 133 9.08 -5.50 38.18
C ASP A 133 9.80 -5.48 36.82
N GLU A 134 9.77 -6.58 36.06
CA GLU A 134 10.30 -6.63 34.69
C GLU A 134 9.52 -5.69 33.75
N MET A 135 8.19 -5.66 33.82
CA MET A 135 7.38 -4.72 33.07
C MET A 135 7.75 -3.25 33.36
N LEU A 136 7.97 -2.91 34.66
CA LEU A 136 8.42 -1.58 35.03
C LEU A 136 9.82 -1.27 34.49
N ALA A 137 10.70 -2.26 34.45
CA ALA A 137 12.04 -2.11 33.86
C ALA A 137 11.96 -1.88 32.34
N GLU A 138 11.08 -2.63 31.64
CA GLU A 138 10.84 -2.42 30.19
C GLU A 138 10.39 -0.96 29.90
N LEU A 139 9.46 -0.40 30.69
CA LEU A 139 9.02 0.98 30.52
C LEU A 139 10.14 2.00 30.79
N ASP A 140 10.99 1.73 31.79
CA ASP A 140 12.15 2.58 32.10
C ASP A 140 13.21 2.49 30.97
N ASP A 141 13.43 1.31 30.40
CA ASP A 141 14.35 1.06 29.29
C ASP A 141 13.86 1.71 27.99
N MET A 142 12.57 1.61 27.68
CA MET A 142 11.93 2.33 26.58
C MET A 142 12.19 3.84 26.67
N TYR A 143 11.93 4.42 27.83
CA TYR A 143 12.17 5.85 28.05
C TYR A 143 13.67 6.20 27.96
N ALA A 144 14.56 5.36 28.47
CA ALA A 144 15.99 5.59 28.39
C ALA A 144 16.52 5.59 26.96
N GLN A 145 15.97 4.73 26.10
CA GLN A 145 16.39 4.58 24.69
C GLN A 145 15.69 5.59 23.77
N TYR A 146 14.41 5.92 24.01
CA TYR A 146 13.56 6.73 23.14
C TYR A 146 12.92 7.93 23.86
N PRO A 147 13.66 8.76 24.64
CA PRO A 147 13.09 9.78 25.51
C PRO A 147 12.33 10.91 24.78
N ASN A 148 12.46 10.97 23.45
CA ASN A 148 11.81 12.00 22.64
C ASN A 148 10.40 11.58 22.18
N ILE A 149 10.10 10.29 22.13
CA ILE A 149 8.83 9.76 21.61
C ILE A 149 8.06 8.92 22.62
N ILE A 150 8.59 8.64 23.78
CA ILE A 150 7.84 8.06 24.91
C ILE A 150 8.01 8.91 26.18
N SER A 151 6.95 9.07 26.95
CA SER A 151 7.03 9.72 28.26
C SER A 151 7.66 8.78 29.30
N GLN A 152 8.27 9.34 30.32
CA GLN A 152 8.56 8.57 31.52
C GLN A 152 7.25 8.01 32.09
N ARG A 153 7.24 6.74 32.52
CA ARG A 153 6.08 6.18 33.21
C ARG A 153 5.70 7.04 34.41
N SER A 154 4.44 7.27 34.59
CA SER A 154 3.91 8.09 35.67
C SER A 154 2.64 7.49 36.27
N PRO A 155 2.36 7.68 37.57
CA PRO A 155 1.13 7.22 38.18
C PRO A 155 -0.08 7.91 37.55
N ILE A 156 -1.19 7.18 37.43
CA ILE A 156 -2.48 7.76 37.10
C ILE A 156 -2.97 8.54 38.30
N SER A 157 -2.73 9.86 38.31
CA SER A 157 -3.08 10.74 39.40
C SER A 157 -2.52 10.25 40.78
N ASN A 158 -3.34 10.26 41.85
CA ASN A 158 -2.95 9.84 43.20
C ASN A 158 -3.61 8.52 43.62
N PHE A 159 -4.12 7.75 42.67
CA PHE A 159 -4.71 6.45 42.97
C PHE A 159 -3.63 5.42 43.28
N ASN A 160 -3.80 4.74 44.37
CA ASN A 160 -3.01 3.57 44.72
C ASN A 160 -3.95 2.39 45.00
N THR A 161 -3.53 1.20 44.66
CA THR A 161 -4.21 -0.05 44.97
C THR A 161 -4.33 -0.30 46.45
N TYR A 162 -5.03 -1.34 46.87
CA TYR A 162 -5.19 -1.69 48.28
C TYR A 162 -3.88 -2.03 48.97
N GLU A 163 -2.90 -2.57 48.26
CA GLU A 163 -1.55 -2.86 48.77
C GLU A 163 -0.58 -1.69 48.60
N GLY A 164 -1.09 -0.53 48.17
CA GLY A 164 -0.38 0.74 48.12
C GLY A 164 0.46 1.00 46.88
N ARG A 165 0.27 0.24 45.81
CA ARG A 165 0.99 0.42 44.56
C ARG A 165 0.34 1.44 43.64
N PRO A 166 1.10 2.34 43.02
CA PRO A 166 0.57 3.22 41.95
C PRO A 166 0.27 2.42 40.69
N ILE A 167 -0.76 2.84 39.96
CA ILE A 167 -1.07 2.34 38.63
C ILE A 167 -0.38 3.24 37.63
N PHE A 168 0.52 2.69 36.81
CA PHE A 168 1.35 3.46 35.89
C PHE A 168 0.77 3.51 34.49
N HIS A 169 1.03 4.62 33.82
CA HIS A 169 0.85 4.79 32.39
C HIS A 169 2.09 5.42 31.75
N ALA A 170 2.27 5.19 30.45
CA ALA A 170 3.21 5.91 29.60
C ALA A 170 2.49 6.39 28.33
N LYS A 171 3.05 7.40 27.65
CA LYS A 171 2.53 7.93 26.40
C LYS A 171 3.56 7.80 25.29
N ILE A 172 3.14 7.35 24.10
CA ILE A 172 3.94 7.39 22.89
C ILE A 172 3.34 8.42 21.94
N SER A 173 4.15 9.39 21.51
CA SER A 173 3.85 10.46 20.56
C SER A 173 5.17 11.16 20.25
N ASP A 174 5.28 11.95 19.20
CA ASP A 174 6.46 12.77 18.89
C ASP A 174 6.75 13.84 19.98
N ASN A 175 5.72 14.24 20.74
CA ASN A 175 5.79 15.15 21.89
C ASN A 175 5.12 14.59 23.14
N PRO A 176 5.60 13.47 23.73
CA PRO A 176 4.86 12.69 24.72
C PRO A 176 4.57 13.42 26.02
N ASN A 177 5.29 14.52 26.31
CA ASN A 177 5.14 15.34 27.52
C ASN A 177 4.26 16.56 27.35
N SER A 178 3.69 16.80 26.16
CA SER A 178 2.78 17.90 25.85
C SER A 178 1.43 17.38 25.33
N ASN A 179 0.40 18.25 25.42
CA ASN A 179 -0.89 17.98 24.81
C ASN A 179 -1.03 18.91 23.62
N GLU A 180 -0.88 18.34 22.42
CA GLU A 180 -1.01 19.07 21.17
C GLU A 180 -2.45 19.12 20.71
N ALA A 181 -2.89 20.31 20.26
CA ALA A 181 -4.25 20.47 19.76
C ALA A 181 -4.38 19.80 18.38
N GLY A 182 -5.42 18.98 18.20
CA GLY A 182 -5.69 18.28 16.95
C GLY A 182 -5.10 16.89 16.86
N GLU A 183 -4.41 16.41 17.90
CA GLU A 183 -4.00 15.02 18.02
C GLU A 183 -4.99 14.24 18.89
N PRO A 184 -5.65 13.21 18.36
CA PRO A 184 -6.53 12.35 19.12
C PRO A 184 -5.75 11.48 20.12
N ASN A 185 -6.40 11.16 21.24
CA ASN A 185 -5.88 10.20 22.19
C ASN A 185 -6.41 8.80 21.89
N VAL A 186 -5.53 7.82 21.98
CA VAL A 186 -5.83 6.40 21.86
C VAL A 186 -5.37 5.69 23.12
N LEU A 187 -6.19 4.80 23.69
CA LEU A 187 -5.91 4.12 24.95
C LEU A 187 -5.68 2.62 24.73
N TYR A 188 -4.64 2.09 25.37
CA TYR A 188 -4.35 0.67 25.42
C TYR A 188 -4.20 0.27 26.89
N THR A 189 -5.04 -0.65 27.37
CA THR A 189 -4.96 -1.16 28.74
C THR A 189 -4.83 -2.67 28.74
N ALA A 190 -4.17 -3.22 29.75
CA ALA A 190 -4.05 -4.65 29.96
C ALA A 190 -4.15 -5.03 31.45
N ILE A 191 -4.24 -6.32 31.70
CA ILE A 191 -4.28 -6.87 33.07
C ILE A 191 -5.42 -6.25 33.90
N HIS A 192 -6.63 -6.22 33.39
CA HIS A 192 -7.81 -6.11 34.24
C HIS A 192 -7.91 -7.33 35.18
N HIS A 193 -7.66 -8.51 34.60
CA HIS A 193 -7.62 -9.76 35.32
C HIS A 193 -6.18 -10.26 35.45
N ALA A 194 -5.78 -10.56 36.65
CA ALA A 194 -4.40 -10.85 37.00
C ALA A 194 -3.85 -12.18 36.41
N ARG A 195 -4.72 -13.10 35.97
CA ARG A 195 -4.37 -14.38 35.35
C ARG A 195 -4.19 -14.31 33.82
N GLU A 196 -4.17 -13.12 33.22
CA GLU A 196 -4.18 -12.87 31.78
C GLU A 196 -2.89 -12.19 31.28
N PRO A 197 -1.71 -12.78 31.51
CA PRO A 197 -0.43 -12.11 31.23
C PRO A 197 -0.17 -11.90 29.72
N MET A 198 -0.90 -12.59 28.82
CA MET A 198 -0.73 -12.43 27.39
C MET A 198 -1.13 -11.02 26.92
N SER A 199 -2.15 -10.42 27.57
CA SER A 199 -2.56 -9.03 27.33
C SER A 199 -1.45 -8.02 27.66
N LEU A 200 -0.66 -8.27 28.70
CA LEU A 200 0.52 -7.48 29.03
C LEU A 200 1.63 -7.63 27.98
N MET A 201 1.90 -8.88 27.58
CA MET A 201 2.97 -9.16 26.63
C MET A 201 2.72 -8.50 25.28
N GLU A 202 1.48 -8.56 24.76
CA GLU A 202 1.13 -7.92 23.49
C GLU A 202 1.21 -6.40 23.58
N THR A 203 0.81 -5.81 24.70
CA THR A 203 0.91 -4.37 24.93
C THR A 203 2.36 -3.88 24.95
N ILE A 204 3.26 -4.58 25.66
CA ILE A 204 4.69 -4.25 25.71
C ILE A 204 5.35 -4.49 24.35
N PHE A 205 4.98 -5.57 23.65
CA PHE A 205 5.45 -5.86 22.30
C PHE A 205 5.08 -4.70 21.34
N TYR A 206 3.83 -4.25 21.36
CA TYR A 206 3.37 -3.16 20.50
C TYR A 206 4.07 -1.83 20.84
N MET A 207 4.30 -1.54 22.11
CA MET A 207 5.08 -0.36 22.50
C MET A 207 6.51 -0.41 21.90
N TRP A 208 7.22 -1.54 22.03
CA TRP A 208 8.54 -1.70 21.40
C TRP A 208 8.46 -1.64 19.87
N TYR A 209 7.42 -2.21 19.27
CA TYR A 209 7.21 -2.14 17.83
C TYR A 209 7.10 -0.69 17.34
N LEU A 210 6.33 0.15 18.01
CA LEU A 210 6.23 1.58 17.67
C LEU A 210 7.57 2.30 17.80
N LEU A 211 8.29 2.08 18.91
CA LEU A 211 9.52 2.79 19.21
C LEU A 211 10.66 2.41 18.23
N GLU A 212 10.80 1.14 17.88
CA GLU A 212 11.87 0.67 17.00
C GLU A 212 11.62 0.99 15.53
N ASN A 213 10.36 1.11 15.10
CA ASN A 213 9.99 1.40 13.73
C ASN A 213 9.78 2.91 13.46
N TYR A 214 9.74 3.75 14.48
CA TYR A 214 9.65 5.20 14.31
C TYR A 214 10.81 5.75 13.50
N GLY A 215 10.50 6.55 12.45
CA GLY A 215 11.48 7.12 11.52
C GLY A 215 11.99 6.16 10.45
N SER A 216 11.63 4.87 10.51
CA SER A 216 12.00 3.87 9.49
C SER A 216 10.80 3.28 8.76
N ASP A 217 9.67 3.17 9.43
CA ASP A 217 8.37 2.79 8.87
C ASP A 217 7.50 4.04 8.75
N ASP A 218 7.01 4.32 7.53
CA ASP A 218 6.22 5.51 7.23
C ASP A 218 4.88 5.53 7.99
N GLU A 219 4.24 4.35 8.20
CA GLU A 219 2.96 4.20 8.89
C GLU A 219 3.10 4.43 10.39
N VAL A 220 4.08 3.76 11.02
CA VAL A 220 4.39 3.95 12.44
C VAL A 220 4.80 5.39 12.71
N THR A 221 5.63 5.98 11.85
CA THR A 221 6.05 7.38 11.99
C THR A 221 4.85 8.32 11.93
N TYR A 222 3.96 8.12 10.94
CA TYR A 222 2.72 8.91 10.83
C TYR A 222 1.85 8.80 12.08
N LEU A 223 1.64 7.59 12.62
CA LEU A 223 0.81 7.41 13.81
C LEU A 223 1.42 8.06 15.04
N VAL A 224 2.72 7.92 15.25
CA VAL A 224 3.42 8.52 16.40
C VAL A 224 3.45 10.06 16.29
N ASP A 225 3.62 10.61 15.07
CA ASP A 225 3.64 12.06 14.83
C ASP A 225 2.26 12.73 14.94
N HIS A 226 1.17 11.95 14.87
CA HIS A 226 -0.18 12.52 14.74
C HIS A 226 -1.22 11.93 15.70
N THR A 227 -0.82 11.06 16.63
CA THR A 227 -1.69 10.52 17.69
C THR A 227 -0.95 10.48 19.02
N ARG A 228 -1.70 10.57 20.11
CA ARG A 228 -1.18 10.36 21.46
C ARG A 228 -1.67 9.02 21.98
N MET A 229 -0.80 8.03 21.97
CA MET A 229 -1.11 6.68 22.42
C MET A 229 -0.76 6.53 23.90
N PHE A 230 -1.76 6.27 24.73
CA PHE A 230 -1.63 6.05 26.16
C PHE A 230 -1.64 4.55 26.44
N PHE A 231 -0.67 4.09 27.23
CA PHE A 231 -0.53 2.69 27.61
C PHE A 231 -0.63 2.54 29.12
N VAL A 232 -1.53 1.66 29.57
CA VAL A 232 -1.68 1.21 30.97
C VAL A 232 -1.44 -0.30 30.99
N PRO A 233 -0.18 -0.76 30.97
CA PRO A 233 0.14 -2.18 30.74
C PRO A 233 -0.30 -3.10 31.88
N CYS A 234 -0.50 -2.57 33.09
CA CYS A 234 -0.99 -3.35 34.21
C CYS A 234 -1.93 -2.54 35.10
N LEU A 235 -3.25 -2.73 34.86
CA LEU A 235 -4.29 -2.05 35.66
C LEU A 235 -4.42 -2.68 37.05
N ASN A 236 -4.15 -3.99 37.21
CA ASN A 236 -4.32 -4.76 38.45
C ASN A 236 -2.96 -5.26 39.00
N PRO A 237 -2.06 -4.39 39.46
CA PRO A 237 -0.74 -4.77 39.88
C PRO A 237 -0.75 -5.66 41.15
N ASP A 238 -1.70 -5.47 42.08
CA ASP A 238 -1.78 -6.29 43.30
C ASP A 238 -2.15 -7.73 42.97
N GLY A 239 -3.15 -7.93 42.13
CA GLY A 239 -3.55 -9.27 41.69
C GLY A 239 -2.46 -9.97 40.90
N TYR A 240 -1.76 -9.21 40.03
CA TYR A 240 -0.68 -9.74 39.18
C TYR A 240 0.51 -10.21 39.99
N ILE A 241 0.99 -9.39 40.94
CA ILE A 241 2.08 -9.76 41.87
C ILE A 241 1.68 -10.94 42.76
N TYR A 242 0.40 -11.02 43.18
CA TYR A 242 -0.05 -12.19 43.94
C TYR A 242 0.10 -13.49 43.13
N ASN A 243 -0.18 -13.49 41.82
CA ASN A 243 0.07 -14.63 40.94
C ASN A 243 1.58 -14.95 40.82
N GLU A 244 2.43 -13.93 40.78
CA GLU A 244 3.89 -14.10 40.76
C GLU A 244 4.42 -14.77 42.04
N GLU A 245 3.91 -14.33 43.20
CA GLU A 245 4.30 -14.85 44.51
C GLU A 245 3.86 -16.31 44.72
N GLU A 246 2.60 -16.62 44.31
CA GLU A 246 2.05 -17.96 44.43
C GLU A 246 2.59 -18.96 43.40
N ASP A 247 2.77 -18.49 42.15
CA ASP A 247 3.18 -19.28 40.99
C ASP A 247 4.32 -18.59 40.21
N PRO A 248 5.55 -18.51 40.79
CA PRO A 248 6.64 -17.72 40.19
C PRO A 248 7.18 -18.24 38.84
N ASN A 249 6.75 -19.42 38.41
CA ASN A 249 7.08 -19.94 37.08
C ASN A 249 5.90 -19.84 36.10
N GLY A 250 4.89 -19.05 36.41
CA GLY A 250 3.68 -18.91 35.63
C GLY A 250 2.58 -19.93 35.93
N GLY A 251 1.42 -19.76 35.42
CA GLY A 251 0.23 -20.59 35.64
C GLY A 251 -0.61 -20.18 36.85
N GLY A 252 -0.41 -18.96 37.39
CA GLY A 252 -1.24 -18.39 38.44
C GLY A 252 -2.68 -18.15 37.96
N MET A 253 -3.67 -18.49 38.77
CA MET A 253 -5.09 -18.45 38.40
C MET A 253 -5.90 -17.40 39.14
N TRP A 254 -5.27 -16.52 39.88
CA TRP A 254 -5.97 -15.41 40.56
C TRP A 254 -6.40 -14.36 39.52
N ARG A 255 -7.71 -14.05 39.51
CA ARG A 255 -8.34 -13.10 38.55
C ARG A 255 -8.44 -11.68 39.06
N LYS A 256 -8.96 -11.54 40.31
CA LYS A 256 -9.43 -10.29 40.94
C LYS A 256 -8.29 -9.38 41.39
N ASN A 257 -8.62 -8.15 41.85
CA ASN A 257 -7.68 -7.34 42.61
C ASN A 257 -7.45 -7.93 44.05
N ARG A 258 -6.83 -7.17 44.96
CA ARG A 258 -6.48 -7.68 46.30
C ARG A 258 -7.23 -6.94 47.43
N ARG A 259 -8.44 -6.44 47.17
CA ARG A 259 -9.30 -5.85 48.22
C ARG A 259 -9.55 -6.84 49.35
N ASP A 260 -9.22 -6.46 50.59
CA ASP A 260 -9.57 -7.24 51.81
C ASP A 260 -11.07 -7.13 52.13
N HIS A 261 -11.70 -8.24 52.47
CA HIS A 261 -13.06 -8.32 52.93
C HIS A 261 -13.09 -8.67 54.41
N PRO A 262 -13.12 -7.67 55.35
CA PRO A 262 -12.80 -7.84 56.77
C PRO A 262 -13.65 -8.88 57.53
N ASN A 263 -14.75 -9.32 56.99
CA ASN A 263 -15.65 -10.29 57.63
C ASN A 263 -15.61 -11.68 56.95
N SER A 264 -14.70 -11.90 56.08
CA SER A 264 -14.49 -13.15 55.35
C SER A 264 -13.00 -13.37 55.15
N ASN A 265 -12.60 -14.60 54.77
CA ASN A 265 -11.22 -14.87 54.38
C ASN A 265 -11.00 -14.67 52.88
N ASN A 266 -11.92 -13.96 52.23
CA ASN A 266 -11.92 -13.75 50.79
C ASN A 266 -11.29 -12.43 50.43
N PHE A 267 -10.77 -12.33 49.24
CA PHE A 267 -10.13 -11.16 48.66
C PHE A 267 -10.68 -10.84 47.27
N GLY A 268 -10.58 -9.57 46.89
CA GLY A 268 -10.66 -9.07 45.55
C GLY A 268 -12.05 -8.84 44.98
N VAL A 269 -12.06 -7.97 44.03
CA VAL A 269 -13.19 -7.60 43.17
C VAL A 269 -12.76 -7.82 41.72
N ASP A 270 -13.64 -8.30 40.92
CA ASP A 270 -13.47 -8.35 39.44
C ASP A 270 -13.52 -6.94 38.88
N LEU A 271 -12.40 -6.43 38.39
CA LEU A 271 -12.32 -5.05 37.92
C LEU A 271 -13.17 -4.85 36.65
N ASN A 272 -13.31 -5.86 35.79
CA ASN A 272 -14.14 -5.79 34.58
C ASN A 272 -15.61 -6.16 34.83
N ARG A 273 -16.06 -5.99 36.07
CA ARG A 273 -17.45 -5.99 36.54
C ARG A 273 -17.74 -4.76 37.47
N ASN A 274 -16.78 -3.83 37.54
CA ASN A 274 -16.83 -2.75 38.51
C ASN A 274 -17.04 -1.34 37.89
N TYR A 275 -17.26 -1.25 36.58
CA TYR A 275 -17.62 0.01 35.90
C TYR A 275 -19.12 0.29 36.00
N SER A 276 -19.55 1.51 35.60
CA SER A 276 -20.89 1.98 35.89
C SER A 276 -21.99 1.41 35.01
N TYR A 277 -21.72 1.21 33.68
CA TYR A 277 -22.78 0.86 32.75
C TYR A 277 -23.40 -0.50 33.08
N GLY A 278 -24.72 -0.50 33.35
CA GLY A 278 -25.46 -1.69 33.74
C GLY A 278 -24.97 -2.39 35.01
N TRP A 279 -24.12 -1.75 35.84
CA TRP A 279 -23.52 -2.37 37.02
C TRP A 279 -24.54 -3.12 37.88
N GLY A 280 -24.20 -4.34 38.24
CA GLY A 280 -25.00 -5.15 39.17
C GLY A 280 -26.19 -5.86 38.53
N THR A 281 -26.29 -5.96 37.20
CA THR A 281 -27.49 -6.52 36.53
C THR A 281 -27.33 -7.95 36.03
N THR A 282 -26.28 -8.28 35.29
CA THR A 282 -26.11 -9.60 34.65
C THR A 282 -24.64 -10.04 34.63
N GLY A 283 -24.37 -11.34 34.59
CA GLY A 283 -23.03 -11.89 34.48
C GLY A 283 -22.09 -11.51 35.63
N ILE A 284 -22.62 -11.24 36.80
CA ILE A 284 -21.92 -10.77 38.02
C ILE A 284 -22.29 -11.61 39.25
N SER A 285 -21.54 -11.44 40.31
CA SER A 285 -21.87 -11.97 41.63
C SER A 285 -21.72 -10.91 42.72
N PHE A 286 -22.60 -10.96 43.73
CA PHE A 286 -22.47 -10.23 45.00
C PHE A 286 -21.79 -11.09 46.06
N ASN A 287 -21.39 -12.31 45.77
CA ASN A 287 -20.64 -13.19 46.68
C ASN A 287 -19.14 -12.97 46.50
N THR A 288 -18.43 -12.63 47.57
CA THR A 288 -16.99 -12.38 47.56
C THR A 288 -16.11 -13.59 47.20
N ASN A 289 -16.69 -14.80 47.24
CA ASN A 289 -16.00 -16.03 46.79
C ASN A 289 -15.94 -16.16 45.28
N SER A 290 -16.88 -15.56 44.56
CA SER A 290 -16.99 -15.65 43.12
C SER A 290 -15.86 -14.88 42.43
N ASP A 291 -15.33 -15.43 41.35
CA ASP A 291 -14.35 -14.77 40.49
C ASP A 291 -14.94 -13.55 39.78
N VAL A 292 -16.27 -13.49 39.58
CA VAL A 292 -17.00 -12.36 38.98
C VAL A 292 -17.67 -11.47 40.03
N TYR A 293 -17.12 -11.38 41.23
CA TYR A 293 -17.63 -10.47 42.26
C TYR A 293 -17.45 -9.01 41.86
N CYS A 294 -18.57 -8.28 41.70
CA CYS A 294 -18.62 -6.92 41.12
C CYS A 294 -18.31 -5.77 42.08
N GLY A 295 -17.97 -6.06 43.34
CA GLY A 295 -17.71 -5.05 44.37
C GLY A 295 -18.96 -4.55 45.08
N THR A 296 -18.82 -3.48 45.86
CA THR A 296 -19.90 -2.90 46.68
C THR A 296 -20.68 -1.79 45.97
N GLY A 297 -20.25 -1.38 44.80
CA GLY A 297 -20.82 -0.33 43.97
C GLY A 297 -19.97 -0.13 42.74
N ALA A 298 -20.50 0.49 41.72
CA ALA A 298 -19.70 0.89 40.55
C ALA A 298 -18.50 1.75 41.00
N PHE A 299 -17.34 1.51 40.43
CA PHE A 299 -16.10 2.20 40.80
C PHE A 299 -15.77 2.12 42.30
N SER A 300 -16.11 1.00 42.96
CA SER A 300 -15.71 0.78 44.32
C SER A 300 -14.20 0.56 44.49
N GLU A 301 -13.50 0.23 43.40
CA GLU A 301 -12.09 -0.16 43.40
C GLU A 301 -11.18 0.99 42.93
N PRO A 302 -10.02 1.18 43.58
CA PRO A 302 -9.10 2.26 43.21
C PRO A 302 -8.55 2.11 41.78
N GLU A 303 -8.42 0.90 41.27
CA GLU A 303 -7.99 0.61 39.93
C GLU A 303 -8.98 1.11 38.87
N THR A 304 -10.27 0.83 39.05
CA THR A 304 -11.34 1.33 38.16
C THR A 304 -11.54 2.82 38.29
N GLN A 305 -11.36 3.38 39.51
CA GLN A 305 -11.37 4.83 39.70
C GLN A 305 -10.20 5.52 38.99
N ALA A 306 -9.03 4.90 38.98
CA ALA A 306 -7.88 5.44 38.26
C ALA A 306 -8.15 5.50 36.76
N LEU A 307 -8.67 4.41 36.18
CA LEU A 307 -8.99 4.37 34.75
C LEU A 307 -10.15 5.35 34.43
N ARG A 308 -11.17 5.39 35.27
CA ARG A 308 -12.24 6.41 35.18
C ARG A 308 -11.65 7.81 35.14
N TRP A 309 -10.77 8.16 36.09
CA TRP A 309 -10.12 9.47 36.11
C TRP A 309 -9.35 9.74 34.80
N LEU A 310 -8.66 8.74 34.28
CA LEU A 310 -7.88 8.88 33.04
C LEU A 310 -8.81 9.23 31.87
N VAL A 311 -9.89 8.47 31.65
CA VAL A 311 -10.81 8.70 30.54
C VAL A 311 -11.71 9.94 30.70
N GLU A 312 -11.92 10.44 31.91
CA GLU A 312 -12.64 11.68 32.20
C GLU A 312 -11.75 12.94 32.07
N ASN A 313 -10.42 12.80 32.09
CA ASN A 313 -9.48 13.93 32.05
C ASN A 313 -8.74 14.05 30.69
N TYR A 314 -8.87 13.04 29.82
CA TYR A 314 -8.32 13.04 28.47
C TYR A 314 -9.39 12.60 27.49
N ASP A 315 -9.55 13.35 26.41
CA ASP A 315 -10.54 13.05 25.36
C ASP A 315 -10.02 11.90 24.50
N PHE A 316 -10.33 10.65 24.84
CA PHE A 316 -9.99 9.48 24.04
C PHE A 316 -11.01 9.25 22.94
N GLU A 317 -10.53 8.97 21.73
CA GLU A 317 -11.37 8.60 20.58
C GLU A 317 -11.62 7.09 20.54
N THR A 318 -10.59 6.30 20.79
CA THR A 318 -10.62 4.84 20.69
C THR A 318 -9.87 4.20 21.86
N ALA A 319 -10.23 2.96 22.21
CA ALA A 319 -9.55 2.21 23.27
C ALA A 319 -9.53 0.69 22.98
N PHE A 320 -8.43 0.02 23.39
CA PHE A 320 -8.34 -1.40 23.62
C PHE A 320 -8.18 -1.70 25.11
N ASN A 321 -9.05 -2.58 25.62
CA ASN A 321 -8.94 -3.17 26.95
C ASN A 321 -8.59 -4.65 26.75
N ALA A 322 -7.27 -4.95 26.68
CA ALA A 322 -6.79 -6.27 26.31
C ALA A 322 -6.96 -7.29 27.44
N HIS A 323 -7.54 -8.42 27.08
CA HIS A 323 -7.81 -9.58 27.91
C HIS A 323 -7.17 -10.86 27.37
N SER A 324 -7.28 -11.96 28.05
CA SER A 324 -7.01 -13.32 27.62
C SER A 324 -8.03 -14.24 28.29
N TYR A 325 -8.57 -15.25 27.63
CA TYR A 325 -8.26 -15.81 26.31
C TYR A 325 -9.56 -16.16 25.59
N SER A 326 -9.47 -16.49 24.37
CA SER A 326 -10.41 -16.89 23.33
C SER A 326 -10.29 -15.92 22.17
N PRO A 327 -9.35 -16.19 21.21
CA PRO A 327 -9.01 -15.20 20.20
C PRO A 327 -10.23 -14.57 19.54
N ALA A 328 -10.47 -13.29 19.81
CA ALA A 328 -11.59 -12.51 19.29
C ALA A 328 -11.31 -11.02 19.52
N ILE A 329 -11.99 -10.14 18.79
CA ILE A 329 -12.08 -8.72 19.13
C ILE A 329 -13.55 -8.37 19.36
N LEU A 330 -13.87 -8.06 20.60
CA LEU A 330 -15.21 -7.75 21.06
C LEU A 330 -15.46 -6.23 21.08
N PHE A 331 -16.73 -5.83 20.93
CA PHE A 331 -17.14 -4.42 20.99
C PHE A 331 -18.51 -4.27 21.67
N PRO A 332 -18.88 -3.08 22.18
CA PRO A 332 -20.15 -2.82 22.89
C PRO A 332 -21.40 -3.18 22.06
N ILE A 333 -22.53 -3.56 22.69
CA ILE A 333 -22.81 -3.57 24.12
C ILE A 333 -22.68 -4.99 24.66
N GLY A 334 -22.00 -5.15 25.79
CA GLY A 334 -21.80 -6.43 26.47
C GLY A 334 -22.90 -6.78 27.46
N THR A 335 -23.62 -5.79 27.99
CA THR A 335 -24.60 -5.96 29.08
C THR A 335 -25.82 -6.80 28.66
N THR A 336 -26.25 -6.74 27.41
CA THR A 336 -27.43 -7.48 26.93
C THR A 336 -27.38 -7.77 25.44
N ASP A 337 -27.96 -8.91 25.04
CA ASP A 337 -28.10 -9.27 23.62
C ASP A 337 -29.12 -8.39 22.88
N GLU A 338 -30.06 -7.82 23.59
CA GLU A 338 -31.17 -7.06 22.99
C GLU A 338 -30.76 -5.61 22.66
N GLU A 339 -29.72 -5.10 23.27
CA GLU A 339 -29.23 -3.73 23.04
C GLU A 339 -28.06 -3.72 22.06
N PHE A 340 -28.13 -2.84 21.08
CA PHE A 340 -27.08 -2.58 20.13
C PHE A 340 -26.53 -1.17 20.33
N ALA A 341 -25.23 -1.01 20.19
CA ALA A 341 -24.60 0.29 20.12
C ALA A 341 -25.23 1.12 18.98
N ALA A 342 -25.35 2.42 19.15
CA ALA A 342 -25.83 3.29 18.07
C ALA A 342 -24.96 3.22 16.80
N HIS A 343 -23.70 2.81 16.96
CA HIS A 343 -22.71 2.64 15.90
C HIS A 343 -22.37 1.15 15.66
N HIS A 344 -23.32 0.23 15.91
CA HIS A 344 -23.08 -1.22 15.83
C HIS A 344 -22.50 -1.66 14.50
N ASP A 345 -23.11 -1.23 13.38
CA ASP A 345 -22.66 -1.60 12.04
C ASP A 345 -21.26 -1.06 11.74
N TYR A 346 -20.94 0.14 12.23
CA TYR A 346 -19.62 0.71 12.11
C TYR A 346 -18.59 -0.04 12.96
N PHE A 347 -18.92 -0.43 14.19
CA PHE A 347 -18.07 -1.30 15.00
C PHE A 347 -17.77 -2.62 14.28
N GLN A 348 -18.82 -3.33 13.84
CA GLN A 348 -18.66 -4.60 13.14
C GLN A 348 -17.76 -4.47 11.92
N ASP A 349 -17.96 -3.40 11.14
CA ASP A 349 -17.26 -3.16 9.89
C ASP A 349 -15.75 -2.94 10.08
N TYR A 350 -15.35 -1.99 10.93
CA TYR A 350 -13.92 -1.73 11.11
C TYR A 350 -13.22 -2.76 12.01
N THR A 351 -13.96 -3.44 12.92
CA THR A 351 -13.40 -4.56 13.68
C THR A 351 -13.11 -5.76 12.78
N ASN A 352 -13.97 -6.04 11.79
CA ASN A 352 -13.66 -7.02 10.74
C ASN A 352 -12.37 -6.65 9.97
N HIS A 353 -12.16 -5.35 9.69
CA HIS A 353 -10.92 -4.89 9.08
C HIS A 353 -9.71 -5.07 10.02
N MET A 354 -9.85 -4.82 11.32
CA MET A 354 -8.80 -5.12 12.31
C MET A 354 -8.37 -6.60 12.28
N CYS A 355 -9.32 -7.49 12.05
CA CYS A 355 -9.11 -8.94 12.04
C CYS A 355 -8.67 -9.51 10.67
N GLU A 356 -8.42 -8.66 9.67
CA GLU A 356 -8.13 -9.10 8.29
C GLU A 356 -6.90 -10.02 8.19
N PHE A 357 -5.90 -9.85 9.05
CA PHE A 357 -4.64 -10.61 8.97
C PHE A 357 -4.44 -11.66 10.06
N ASN A 358 -5.17 -11.59 11.17
CA ASN A 358 -5.05 -12.56 12.26
C ASN A 358 -6.20 -13.59 12.28
N GLY A 359 -7.27 -13.34 11.52
CA GLY A 359 -8.43 -14.23 11.45
C GLY A 359 -9.25 -14.31 12.74
N TYR A 360 -9.08 -13.37 13.66
CA TYR A 360 -9.89 -13.34 14.87
C TYR A 360 -11.36 -13.01 14.53
N PRO A 361 -12.34 -13.69 15.11
CA PRO A 361 -13.73 -13.30 14.96
C PRO A 361 -13.97 -11.93 15.63
N ALA A 362 -14.81 -11.13 14.98
CA ALA A 362 -15.23 -9.82 15.45
C ALA A 362 -16.74 -9.84 15.73
N PHE A 363 -17.14 -9.60 16.97
CA PHE A 363 -18.56 -9.61 17.33
C PHE A 363 -18.84 -8.82 18.61
N LYS A 364 -20.14 -8.53 18.81
CA LYS A 364 -20.63 -7.83 19.99
C LYS A 364 -20.32 -8.62 21.27
N SER A 365 -19.81 -7.98 22.32
CA SER A 365 -19.35 -8.60 23.57
C SER A 365 -20.38 -9.53 24.22
N SER A 366 -21.70 -9.18 24.18
CA SER A 366 -22.76 -10.06 24.69
C SER A 366 -22.94 -11.36 23.88
N GLY A 367 -22.38 -11.45 22.67
CA GLY A 367 -22.34 -12.67 21.86
C GLY A 367 -21.46 -13.76 22.49
N LEU A 368 -20.46 -13.36 23.30
CA LEU A 368 -19.74 -14.29 24.15
C LEU A 368 -20.65 -14.75 25.30
N TYR A 369 -21.10 -13.82 26.10
CA TYR A 369 -22.21 -13.93 27.09
C TYR A 369 -22.51 -12.52 27.65
N PRO A 370 -23.74 -12.22 28.10
CA PRO A 370 -24.03 -10.94 28.70
C PRO A 370 -23.31 -10.74 30.04
N ALA A 371 -22.60 -9.61 30.19
CA ALA A 371 -21.95 -9.20 31.42
C ALA A 371 -22.08 -7.68 31.61
N SER A 372 -22.23 -7.24 32.83
CA SER A 372 -22.43 -5.84 33.16
C SER A 372 -21.29 -5.26 33.98
N GLY A 373 -21.07 -3.96 33.86
CA GLY A 373 -20.01 -3.25 34.55
C GLY A 373 -18.64 -3.49 33.95
N ASP A 374 -18.57 -3.79 32.67
CA ASP A 374 -17.33 -3.90 31.91
C ASP A 374 -16.80 -2.53 31.46
N SER A 375 -15.54 -2.51 31.08
CA SER A 375 -14.83 -1.29 30.67
C SER A 375 -15.31 -0.71 29.34
N ASP A 376 -15.65 -1.56 28.37
CA ASP A 376 -16.00 -1.12 27.01
C ASP A 376 -17.36 -0.44 26.99
N ASP A 377 -18.37 -1.04 27.64
CA ASP A 377 -19.68 -0.46 27.75
C ASP A 377 -19.63 0.89 28.46
N TYR A 378 -18.85 1.00 29.58
CA TYR A 378 -18.62 2.27 30.25
C TYR A 378 -17.94 3.30 29.34
N MET A 379 -16.91 2.92 28.61
CA MET A 379 -16.19 3.84 27.71
C MET A 379 -17.08 4.31 26.57
N TYR A 380 -17.88 3.43 26.00
CA TYR A 380 -18.80 3.78 24.92
C TYR A 380 -20.04 4.54 25.43
N LYS A 381 -20.64 4.10 26.53
CA LYS A 381 -21.80 4.72 27.20
C LYS A 381 -21.49 5.01 28.66
N ASP A 382 -22.18 5.97 29.21
CA ASP A 382 -22.15 6.32 30.64
C ASP A 382 -23.56 6.35 31.22
N ASP A 383 -23.87 5.41 32.12
CA ASP A 383 -25.15 5.37 32.85
C ASP A 383 -25.32 6.54 33.84
N VAL A 384 -24.24 7.13 34.28
CA VAL A 384 -24.26 8.20 35.29
C VAL A 384 -24.73 9.50 34.65
N GLY A 385 -24.63 9.64 33.33
CA GLY A 385 -25.18 10.80 32.60
C GLY A 385 -24.57 12.14 33.02
N THR A 386 -23.33 12.10 33.51
CA THR A 386 -22.65 13.29 34.03
C THR A 386 -22.12 14.17 32.91
N GLY A 387 -21.94 13.61 31.70
CA GLY A 387 -21.34 14.31 30.58
C GLY A 387 -19.86 14.66 30.83
N GLU A 388 -19.18 13.88 31.68
CA GLU A 388 -17.79 14.10 32.07
C GLU A 388 -16.79 13.53 31.07
N LYS A 389 -17.24 12.69 30.14
CA LYS A 389 -16.43 12.14 29.02
C LYS A 389 -17.22 12.07 27.72
N ASP A 390 -16.51 12.09 26.60
CA ASP A 390 -17.07 11.80 25.29
C ASP A 390 -17.21 10.29 25.06
N THR A 391 -17.94 9.90 24.00
CA THR A 391 -18.05 8.50 23.59
C THR A 391 -16.71 7.98 23.07
N ILE A 392 -16.18 6.96 23.72
CA ILE A 392 -14.94 6.28 23.33
C ILE A 392 -15.30 5.00 22.58
N PHE A 393 -14.75 4.79 21.39
CA PHE A 393 -14.93 3.57 20.60
C PHE A 393 -14.01 2.47 21.15
N ALA A 394 -14.46 1.82 22.22
CA ALA A 394 -13.69 0.83 22.96
C ALA A 394 -13.94 -0.59 22.47
N HIS A 395 -12.96 -1.47 22.64
CA HIS A 395 -13.01 -2.89 22.31
C HIS A 395 -12.27 -3.70 23.35
N THR A 396 -12.67 -4.95 23.47
CA THR A 396 -11.94 -5.98 24.23
C THR A 396 -11.33 -6.99 23.25
N PRO A 397 -10.02 -6.89 22.94
CA PRO A 397 -9.31 -8.00 22.33
C PRO A 397 -9.07 -9.11 23.36
N GLU A 398 -9.55 -10.32 23.05
CA GLU A 398 -9.29 -11.55 23.80
C GLU A 398 -8.11 -12.26 23.15
N VAL A 399 -6.94 -12.19 23.76
CA VAL A 399 -5.67 -12.53 23.13
C VAL A 399 -5.18 -13.92 23.54
N GLY A 400 -4.82 -14.75 22.56
CA GLY A 400 -4.22 -16.06 22.80
C GLY A 400 -5.23 -17.19 23.10
N SER A 401 -4.71 -18.42 23.14
CA SER A 401 -5.51 -19.66 23.19
C SER A 401 -5.73 -20.22 24.60
N ALA A 402 -5.18 -19.56 25.62
CA ALA A 402 -5.28 -19.96 27.02
C ALA A 402 -4.89 -18.79 27.94
N PHE A 403 -5.15 -18.87 29.25
CA PHE A 403 -4.61 -17.88 30.20
C PHE A 403 -3.08 -17.82 30.18
N TRP A 404 -2.42 -18.95 30.09
CA TRP A 404 -0.96 -19.09 30.02
C TRP A 404 -0.58 -19.96 28.81
N PRO A 405 -0.58 -19.41 27.57
CA PRO A 405 -0.01 -20.08 26.40
C PRO A 405 1.45 -20.52 26.62
N GLY A 406 1.94 -21.44 25.81
CA GLY A 406 3.35 -21.83 25.83
C GLY A 406 4.26 -20.64 25.49
N SER A 407 5.48 -20.62 26.04
CA SER A 407 6.40 -19.49 25.78
C SER A 407 6.73 -19.29 24.30
N ASN A 408 6.66 -20.35 23.48
CA ASN A 408 6.85 -20.27 22.04
C ASN A 408 5.68 -19.61 21.30
N ASP A 409 4.51 -19.54 21.93
CA ASP A 409 3.30 -18.93 21.35
C ASP A 409 3.22 -17.42 21.63
N ILE A 410 4.06 -16.88 22.53
CA ILE A 410 3.99 -15.47 22.94
C ILE A 410 4.27 -14.53 21.74
N ASN A 411 5.40 -14.71 21.06
CA ASN A 411 5.77 -13.84 19.94
C ASN A 411 4.76 -13.90 18.79
N PRO A 412 4.34 -15.09 18.29
CA PRO A 412 3.31 -15.15 17.23
C PRO A 412 2.00 -14.46 17.65
N THR A 413 1.53 -14.71 18.87
CA THR A 413 0.31 -14.07 19.38
C THR A 413 0.44 -12.53 19.47
N CYS A 414 1.61 -12.02 19.89
CA CYS A 414 1.87 -10.59 19.90
C CYS A 414 1.90 -10.01 18.47
N GLN A 415 2.49 -10.74 17.51
CA GLN A 415 2.54 -10.33 16.10
C GLN A 415 1.13 -10.25 15.49
N ASP A 416 0.22 -11.17 15.85
CA ASP A 416 -1.18 -11.15 15.41
C ASP A 416 -1.93 -9.87 15.82
N MET A 417 -1.51 -9.24 16.93
CA MET A 417 -2.16 -8.03 17.47
C MET A 417 -1.59 -6.71 16.94
N VAL A 418 -0.46 -6.72 16.23
CA VAL A 418 0.13 -5.46 15.73
C VAL A 418 -0.80 -4.73 14.77
N PHE A 419 -1.37 -5.42 13.78
CA PHE A 419 -2.27 -4.79 12.82
C PHE A 419 -3.55 -4.24 13.48
N PRO A 420 -4.27 -4.99 14.33
CA PRO A 420 -5.39 -4.45 15.11
C PRO A 420 -5.03 -3.18 15.90
N ASN A 421 -3.88 -3.17 16.56
CA ASN A 421 -3.41 -2.02 17.34
C ASN A 421 -3.12 -0.79 16.46
N LEU A 422 -2.50 -0.98 15.29
CA LEU A 422 -2.29 0.10 14.30
C LEU A 422 -3.62 0.65 13.79
N VAL A 423 -4.55 -0.24 13.42
CA VAL A 423 -5.89 0.16 12.92
C VAL A 423 -6.64 0.93 14.00
N LEU A 424 -6.57 0.54 15.29
CA LEU A 424 -7.19 1.28 16.38
C LEU A 424 -6.74 2.76 16.41
N ALA A 425 -5.44 2.99 16.22
CA ALA A 425 -4.89 4.35 16.13
C ALA A 425 -5.37 5.07 14.86
N HIS A 426 -5.37 4.38 13.71
CA HIS A 426 -5.87 4.92 12.45
C HIS A 426 -7.33 5.35 12.48
N ILE A 427 -8.21 4.61 13.20
CA ILE A 427 -9.64 4.94 13.31
C ILE A 427 -9.85 6.35 13.87
N SER A 428 -8.98 6.84 14.75
CA SER A 428 -9.04 8.19 15.26
C SER A 428 -8.66 9.28 14.24
N ARG A 429 -8.11 8.90 13.08
CA ARG A 429 -7.56 9.80 12.04
C ARG A 429 -8.36 9.73 10.73
N ASN A 430 -7.88 10.47 9.71
CA ASN A 430 -8.38 10.39 8.33
C ASN A 430 -7.87 9.11 7.67
N TYR A 431 -8.57 8.00 7.92
CA TYR A 431 -8.19 6.67 7.44
C TYR A 431 -9.14 6.14 6.38
N VAL A 432 -8.63 5.95 5.18
CA VAL A 432 -9.33 5.38 4.03
C VAL A 432 -8.53 4.19 3.51
N VAL A 433 -9.19 3.05 3.39
CA VAL A 433 -8.61 1.85 2.78
C VAL A 433 -9.02 1.79 1.32
N VAL A 434 -8.04 1.66 0.45
CA VAL A 434 -8.24 1.51 -0.99
C VAL A 434 -7.84 0.10 -1.40
N LYS A 435 -8.75 -0.59 -2.08
CA LYS A 435 -8.52 -1.97 -2.56
C LYS A 435 -8.65 -2.01 -4.08
N ASP A 436 -7.68 -2.62 -4.76
CA ASP A 436 -7.80 -2.97 -6.17
C ASP A 436 -8.94 -3.97 -6.37
N THR A 437 -9.79 -3.70 -7.35
CA THR A 437 -10.97 -4.55 -7.63
C THR A 437 -10.89 -5.26 -8.97
N ASP A 438 -9.83 -5.01 -9.71
CA ASP A 438 -9.64 -5.65 -11.00
C ASP A 438 -9.12 -7.09 -10.85
N PRO A 439 -9.41 -7.94 -11.83
CA PRO A 439 -8.74 -9.22 -11.95
C PRO A 439 -7.20 -9.09 -11.98
N ALA A 440 -6.52 -10.11 -11.54
CA ALA A 440 -5.05 -10.19 -11.64
C ALA A 440 -4.53 -10.20 -13.09
N ILE A 441 -5.42 -10.21 -14.08
CA ILE A 441 -5.10 -10.25 -15.50
C ILE A 441 -5.54 -8.95 -16.16
N VAL A 442 -4.65 -8.35 -16.93
CA VAL A 442 -4.90 -7.16 -17.77
C VAL A 442 -4.94 -7.60 -19.22
N ALA A 443 -6.08 -7.42 -19.89
CA ALA A 443 -6.30 -7.99 -21.23
C ALA A 443 -5.98 -7.02 -22.39
N THR A 444 -5.86 -5.73 -22.11
CA THR A 444 -5.75 -4.68 -23.13
C THR A 444 -4.56 -3.77 -22.86
N LEU A 445 -4.00 -3.19 -23.93
CA LEU A 445 -2.91 -2.22 -23.82
C LEU A 445 -3.34 -0.89 -23.16
N THR A 446 -4.63 -0.59 -23.20
CA THR A 446 -5.22 0.59 -22.55
C THR A 446 -6.50 0.20 -21.82
N GLY A 447 -6.76 0.78 -20.67
CA GLY A 447 -7.96 0.51 -19.88
C GLY A 447 -7.92 1.31 -18.58
N ASP A 448 -8.64 0.83 -17.60
CA ASP A 448 -8.71 1.44 -16.28
C ASP A 448 -8.31 0.44 -15.21
N PHE A 449 -7.54 0.87 -14.19
CA PHE A 449 -7.36 0.16 -12.94
C PHE A 449 -8.46 0.61 -11.99
N ASN A 450 -9.39 -0.31 -11.72
CA ASN A 450 -10.53 -0.08 -10.86
C ASN A 450 -10.17 -0.34 -9.39
N HIS A 451 -10.76 0.43 -8.50
CA HIS A 451 -10.56 0.28 -7.07
C HIS A 451 -11.79 0.74 -6.29
N THR A 452 -11.88 0.29 -5.05
CA THR A 452 -12.81 0.82 -4.07
C THR A 452 -12.03 1.64 -3.05
N ALA A 453 -12.62 2.75 -2.60
CA ALA A 453 -12.13 3.54 -1.48
C ALA A 453 -13.20 3.53 -0.38
N LYS A 454 -12.84 3.06 0.82
CA LYS A 454 -13.73 2.99 1.99
C LYS A 454 -13.14 3.73 3.16
N ARG A 455 -13.91 4.64 3.76
CA ARG A 455 -13.49 5.35 4.97
C ARG A 455 -13.83 4.56 6.23
N TYR A 456 -12.80 4.24 6.99
CA TYR A 456 -12.93 3.74 8.35
C TYR A 456 -12.65 4.81 9.41
N GLY A 457 -11.82 5.80 9.09
CA GLY A 457 -11.43 6.85 10.01
C GLY A 457 -12.55 7.80 10.39
N ARG A 458 -12.53 8.30 11.62
CA ARG A 458 -13.51 9.25 12.19
C ARG A 458 -13.18 10.69 11.82
N GLU A 459 -11.92 11.01 11.64
CA GLU A 459 -11.52 12.34 11.16
C GLU A 459 -11.87 12.48 9.67
N SER A 460 -12.60 13.55 9.34
CA SER A 460 -12.97 13.87 7.96
C SER A 460 -11.85 14.58 7.23
N GLY A 461 -11.75 14.38 5.92
CA GLY A 461 -10.76 15.05 5.08
C GLY A 461 -10.68 14.44 3.69
N PRO A 462 -10.09 15.14 2.72
CA PRO A 462 -9.86 14.58 1.40
C PRO A 462 -8.80 13.47 1.47
N VAL A 463 -8.95 12.47 0.60
CA VAL A 463 -7.92 11.45 0.36
C VAL A 463 -7.69 11.37 -1.14
N THR A 464 -6.44 11.40 -1.56
CA THR A 464 -6.03 11.32 -2.96
C THR A 464 -5.56 9.91 -3.29
N VAL A 465 -6.16 9.29 -4.29
CA VAL A 465 -5.74 7.99 -4.82
C VAL A 465 -5.02 8.19 -6.13
N SER A 466 -3.83 7.63 -6.26
CA SER A 466 -3.01 7.74 -7.47
C SER A 466 -2.23 6.44 -7.74
N ILE A 467 -1.76 6.30 -8.97
CA ILE A 467 -0.96 5.16 -9.39
C ILE A 467 0.44 5.62 -9.76
N GLU A 468 1.44 4.93 -9.23
CA GLU A 468 2.84 5.06 -9.63
C GLU A 468 3.25 3.83 -10.44
N PRO A 469 3.56 3.99 -11.74
CA PRO A 469 4.00 2.88 -12.58
C PRO A 469 5.34 2.30 -12.14
N LEU A 470 5.46 0.97 -12.09
CA LEU A 470 6.72 0.27 -11.80
C LEU A 470 7.22 -0.55 -12.99
N LEU A 471 6.35 -1.35 -13.61
CA LEU A 471 6.75 -2.28 -14.67
C LEU A 471 5.67 -2.35 -15.76
N ASN A 472 6.10 -2.23 -17.01
CA ASN A 472 5.30 -2.40 -18.24
C ASN A 472 4.10 -1.43 -18.38
N ILE A 473 4.12 -0.30 -17.71
CA ILE A 473 3.13 0.79 -17.83
C ILE A 473 3.84 2.03 -18.38
N SER A 474 3.37 2.55 -19.52
CA SER A 474 3.91 3.75 -20.17
C SER A 474 3.22 5.04 -19.73
N ALA A 475 1.96 4.97 -19.32
CA ALA A 475 1.20 6.13 -18.83
C ALA A 475 0.07 5.71 -17.89
N VAL A 476 -0.30 6.61 -16.98
CA VAL A 476 -1.46 6.50 -16.10
C VAL A 476 -2.26 7.79 -16.09
N GLY A 477 -3.56 7.67 -15.77
CA GLY A 477 -4.49 8.80 -15.64
C GLY A 477 -4.21 9.68 -14.43
N SER A 478 -5.00 10.73 -14.30
CA SER A 478 -4.91 11.66 -13.18
C SER A 478 -5.36 11.02 -11.88
N ALA A 479 -4.78 11.46 -10.76
CA ALA A 479 -5.20 11.09 -9.42
C ALA A 479 -6.67 11.49 -9.18
N LEU A 480 -7.35 10.70 -8.32
CA LEU A 480 -8.73 10.92 -7.88
C LEU A 480 -8.74 11.41 -6.43
N VAL A 481 -9.64 12.32 -6.12
CA VAL A 481 -9.82 12.85 -4.75
C VAL A 481 -11.17 12.40 -4.22
N TYR A 482 -11.15 11.73 -3.07
CA TYR A 482 -12.33 11.25 -2.37
C TYR A 482 -12.61 12.10 -1.12
N ASN A 483 -13.90 12.42 -0.91
CA ASN A 483 -14.41 13.08 0.29
C ASN A 483 -15.53 12.22 0.86
N LEU A 484 -15.16 11.15 1.52
CA LEU A 484 -16.08 10.15 2.03
C LEU A 484 -16.53 10.48 3.45
N ASN A 485 -17.76 10.11 3.81
CA ASN A 485 -18.19 10.04 5.19
C ASN A 485 -17.71 8.73 5.81
N THR A 486 -17.71 8.63 7.14
CA THR A 486 -17.40 7.38 7.86
C THR A 486 -18.29 6.23 7.36
N SER A 487 -17.73 5.06 7.11
CA SER A 487 -18.33 3.86 6.49
C SER A 487 -18.73 4.00 5.02
N GLU A 488 -18.57 5.16 4.39
CA GLU A 488 -18.89 5.32 2.97
C GLU A 488 -17.89 4.62 2.07
N ILE A 489 -18.40 3.94 1.04
CA ILE A 489 -17.62 3.30 -0.02
C ILE A 489 -17.88 4.04 -1.33
N GLN A 490 -16.82 4.29 -2.08
CA GLN A 490 -16.89 4.82 -3.43
C GLN A 490 -15.96 4.06 -4.38
N ASN A 491 -16.46 3.75 -5.57
CA ASN A 491 -15.66 3.14 -6.63
C ASN A 491 -14.91 4.22 -7.40
N GLY A 492 -13.72 3.88 -7.89
CA GLY A 492 -12.91 4.73 -8.76
C GLY A 492 -12.21 3.94 -9.84
N ALA A 493 -11.73 4.67 -10.86
CA ALA A 493 -11.01 4.10 -11.99
C ALA A 493 -9.92 5.08 -12.42
N ILE A 494 -8.68 4.61 -12.57
CA ILE A 494 -7.54 5.37 -13.07
C ILE A 494 -7.07 4.70 -14.35
N SER A 495 -7.12 5.44 -15.47
CA SER A 495 -6.74 4.90 -16.77
C SER A 495 -5.25 4.55 -16.83
N TYR A 496 -4.93 3.54 -17.63
CA TYR A 496 -3.55 3.13 -17.88
C TYR A 496 -3.30 2.95 -19.40
N THR A 497 -2.02 3.03 -19.76
CA THR A 497 -1.49 2.57 -21.05
C THR A 497 -0.28 1.72 -20.74
N LEU A 498 -0.27 0.48 -21.23
CA LEU A 498 0.89 -0.42 -21.11
C LEU A 498 1.95 -0.08 -22.16
N ASN A 499 3.15 -0.58 -21.97
CA ASN A 499 4.20 -0.54 -22.98
C ASN A 499 3.75 -1.29 -24.23
N SER A 500 3.93 -0.70 -25.40
CA SER A 500 3.48 -1.30 -26.66
C SER A 500 4.18 -2.61 -27.04
N ASN A 501 5.33 -2.89 -26.43
CA ASN A 501 6.10 -4.12 -26.62
C ASN A 501 5.90 -5.17 -25.52
N ILE A 502 4.93 -4.98 -24.64
CA ILE A 502 4.60 -5.97 -23.62
C ILE A 502 4.07 -7.25 -24.28
N GLN A 503 4.46 -8.40 -23.77
CA GLN A 503 4.04 -9.70 -24.27
C GLN A 503 3.12 -10.39 -23.27
N PHE A 504 2.25 -11.27 -23.75
CA PHE A 504 1.39 -12.09 -22.90
C PHE A 504 2.22 -12.90 -21.91
N GLY A 505 1.78 -12.97 -20.65
CA GLY A 505 2.53 -13.55 -19.54
C GLY A 505 3.48 -12.58 -18.85
N ASN A 506 3.71 -11.38 -19.39
CA ASN A 506 4.54 -10.40 -18.71
C ASN A 506 3.79 -9.76 -17.54
N GLU A 507 4.51 -9.48 -16.46
CA GLU A 507 3.97 -8.76 -15.31
C GLU A 507 3.72 -7.28 -15.61
N VAL A 508 2.64 -6.77 -15.06
CA VAL A 508 2.28 -5.35 -14.98
C VAL A 508 2.31 -4.96 -13.51
N LYS A 509 3.20 -4.05 -13.11
CA LYS A 509 3.32 -3.64 -11.70
C LYS A 509 3.14 -2.15 -11.52
N TYR A 510 2.44 -1.80 -10.45
CA TYR A 510 2.27 -0.42 -10.01
C TYR A 510 2.11 -0.33 -8.49
N ILE A 511 2.33 0.86 -7.97
CA ILE A 511 1.97 1.20 -6.59
C ILE A 511 0.65 1.94 -6.63
N LEU A 512 -0.36 1.41 -5.93
CA LEU A 512 -1.60 2.12 -5.61
C LEU A 512 -1.34 2.94 -4.35
N LYS A 513 -1.37 4.27 -4.51
CA LYS A 513 -1.09 5.23 -3.43
C LYS A 513 -2.38 5.79 -2.87
N THR A 514 -2.50 5.78 -1.55
CA THR A 514 -3.56 6.43 -0.80
C THR A 514 -2.95 7.52 0.07
N ASP A 515 -3.17 8.79 -0.28
CA ASP A 515 -2.58 9.97 0.36
C ASP A 515 -3.66 10.74 1.11
N ASN A 516 -3.57 10.81 2.44
CA ASN A 516 -4.47 11.58 3.30
C ASN A 516 -3.94 13.01 3.61
N GLY A 517 -2.86 13.42 2.95
CA GLY A 517 -2.19 14.71 3.13
C GLY A 517 -1.11 14.73 4.21
N LEU A 518 -1.04 13.72 5.08
CA LEU A 518 -0.04 13.55 6.13
C LEU A 518 0.77 12.26 5.96
N TRP A 519 0.17 11.25 5.37
CA TRP A 519 0.78 9.94 5.11
C TRP A 519 0.32 9.38 3.77
N VAL A 520 1.21 8.63 3.11
CA VAL A 520 0.94 7.95 1.84
C VAL A 520 1.10 6.45 2.02
N LYS A 521 -0.02 5.74 2.09
CA LYS A 521 -0.01 4.27 2.01
C LYS A 521 0.34 3.84 0.58
N LYS A 522 1.18 2.83 0.46
CA LYS A 522 1.71 2.32 -0.81
C LYS A 522 1.46 0.82 -0.92
N ASP A 523 0.49 0.42 -1.71
CA ASP A 523 0.19 -0.98 -1.96
C ASP A 523 0.74 -1.39 -3.34
N THR A 524 1.67 -2.35 -3.39
CA THR A 524 2.23 -2.84 -4.65
C THR A 524 1.31 -3.86 -5.27
N ILE A 525 0.76 -3.53 -6.43
CA ILE A 525 -0.13 -4.40 -7.18
C ILE A 525 0.64 -5.04 -8.35
N THR A 526 0.54 -6.36 -8.47
CA THR A 526 1.09 -7.13 -9.58
C THR A 526 -0.04 -7.79 -10.34
N LYS A 527 -0.08 -7.56 -11.65
CA LYS A 527 -1.03 -8.19 -12.58
C LYS A 527 -0.25 -8.86 -13.72
N THR A 528 -0.89 -9.71 -14.49
CA THR A 528 -0.32 -10.36 -15.66
C THR A 528 -1.01 -9.84 -16.91
N TYR A 529 -0.25 -9.41 -17.93
CA TYR A 529 -0.82 -9.06 -19.23
C TYR A 529 -1.17 -10.32 -20.02
N GLY A 530 -2.41 -10.41 -20.52
CA GLY A 530 -2.83 -11.56 -21.31
C GLY A 530 -4.31 -11.56 -21.67
N ALA A 531 -4.69 -12.39 -22.63
CA ALA A 531 -6.09 -12.58 -23.00
C ALA A 531 -6.82 -13.36 -21.90
N ILE A 532 -7.92 -12.82 -21.42
CA ILE A 532 -8.79 -13.52 -20.47
C ILE A 532 -9.73 -14.43 -21.27
N THR A 533 -9.61 -15.71 -21.08
CA THR A 533 -10.61 -16.66 -21.56
C THR A 533 -11.56 -16.99 -20.38
N LEU A 534 -12.83 -16.66 -20.55
CA LEU A 534 -13.89 -17.04 -19.60
C LEU A 534 -14.41 -18.42 -20.01
N GLN A 535 -14.06 -19.47 -19.24
CA GLN A 535 -14.52 -20.84 -19.51
C GLN A 535 -15.89 -21.12 -18.91
N ALA A 536 -16.20 -20.53 -17.75
CA ALA A 536 -17.47 -20.72 -17.08
C ALA A 536 -18.01 -19.40 -16.54
N LEU A 537 -19.31 -19.22 -16.67
CA LEU A 537 -20.11 -18.16 -16.03
C LEU A 537 -21.42 -18.76 -15.59
N GLU A 538 -21.63 -18.87 -14.29
CA GLU A 538 -22.81 -19.52 -13.70
C GLU A 538 -23.46 -18.59 -12.67
N ASP A 539 -24.64 -18.08 -12.98
CA ASP A 539 -25.41 -17.11 -12.18
C ASP A 539 -26.57 -17.77 -11.41
N ALA A 540 -26.56 -19.09 -11.22
CA ALA A 540 -27.58 -19.88 -10.57
C ALA A 540 -28.99 -19.83 -11.21
N THR A 541 -29.25 -19.03 -12.23
CA THR A 541 -30.58 -18.99 -12.89
C THR A 541 -30.86 -20.24 -13.70
N THR A 542 -29.83 -20.85 -14.30
CA THR A 542 -29.90 -22.10 -15.07
C THR A 542 -28.82 -23.09 -14.64
N PRO A 543 -28.98 -23.78 -13.48
CA PRO A 543 -27.90 -24.56 -12.86
C PRO A 543 -27.68 -25.93 -13.56
N THR A 544 -27.76 -26.00 -14.89
CA THR A 544 -27.65 -27.24 -15.66
C THR A 544 -26.28 -27.90 -15.63
N ASN A 545 -25.26 -27.13 -15.35
CA ASN A 545 -23.86 -27.59 -15.24
C ASN A 545 -23.49 -28.07 -13.83
N TRP A 546 -24.45 -28.04 -12.90
CA TRP A 546 -24.24 -28.45 -11.53
C TRP A 546 -25.03 -29.68 -11.16
N SER A 547 -24.47 -30.54 -10.34
CA SER A 547 -25.14 -31.72 -9.80
C SER A 547 -24.73 -31.97 -8.36
N GLY A 548 -25.66 -32.53 -7.56
CA GLY A 548 -25.41 -32.81 -6.16
C GLY A 548 -26.64 -32.63 -5.30
N ASN A 549 -26.43 -32.35 -4.02
CA ASN A 549 -27.52 -32.19 -3.05
C ASN A 549 -27.62 -30.76 -2.46
N TRP A 550 -27.05 -29.79 -3.14
CA TRP A 550 -27.37 -28.37 -2.96
C TRP A 550 -28.49 -27.95 -3.91
N ALA A 551 -29.07 -26.78 -3.69
CA ALA A 551 -30.14 -26.24 -4.51
C ALA A 551 -29.91 -24.75 -4.81
N THR A 552 -30.87 -24.15 -5.51
CA THR A 552 -30.87 -22.68 -5.70
C THR A 552 -31.94 -22.03 -4.84
N THR A 553 -31.70 -20.79 -4.40
CA THR A 553 -32.66 -20.00 -3.64
C THR A 553 -32.92 -18.65 -4.32
N THR A 554 -34.08 -18.07 -4.05
CA THR A 554 -34.47 -16.71 -4.45
C THR A 554 -34.48 -15.75 -3.26
N SER A 555 -34.10 -16.21 -2.07
CA SER A 555 -34.13 -15.41 -0.84
C SER A 555 -33.01 -14.34 -0.81
N THR A 556 -31.90 -14.66 -1.43
CA THR A 556 -30.70 -13.78 -1.50
C THR A 556 -29.91 -14.12 -2.75
N TYR A 557 -29.31 -13.14 -3.41
CA TYR A 557 -28.49 -13.30 -4.61
C TYR A 557 -27.68 -12.02 -4.88
N VAL A 558 -26.64 -12.12 -5.67
CA VAL A 558 -25.88 -11.00 -6.25
C VAL A 558 -26.46 -10.68 -7.63
N SER A 559 -26.44 -11.63 -8.52
CA SER A 559 -27.11 -11.54 -9.82
C SER A 559 -28.56 -12.03 -9.75
N PRO A 560 -29.57 -11.27 -10.22
CA PRO A 560 -30.93 -11.73 -10.23
C PRO A 560 -31.09 -12.99 -11.13
N SER A 561 -31.84 -13.99 -10.70
CA SER A 561 -32.81 -14.02 -9.62
C SER A 561 -32.56 -15.07 -8.53
N LYS A 562 -31.37 -15.71 -8.51
CA LYS A 562 -31.09 -16.84 -7.62
C LYS A 562 -29.61 -16.90 -7.27
N SER A 563 -29.31 -17.54 -6.14
CA SER A 563 -27.99 -18.04 -5.80
C SER A 563 -28.00 -19.51 -5.46
N PHE A 564 -26.85 -20.17 -5.38
CA PHE A 564 -26.69 -21.52 -4.88
C PHE A 564 -26.64 -21.56 -3.36
N THR A 565 -27.19 -22.61 -2.73
CA THR A 565 -27.07 -22.85 -1.29
C THR A 565 -27.16 -24.34 -0.97
N ASP A 566 -26.49 -24.74 0.11
CA ASP A 566 -26.64 -26.08 0.69
C ASP A 566 -27.94 -26.26 1.47
N SER A 567 -28.56 -25.18 1.94
CA SER A 567 -29.67 -25.14 2.90
C SER A 567 -30.84 -24.27 2.41
N PRO A 568 -31.53 -24.63 1.30
CA PRO A 568 -32.57 -23.81 0.65
C PRO A 568 -33.83 -23.60 1.47
N ASN A 569 -34.04 -24.37 2.54
CA ASN A 569 -35.26 -24.38 3.34
C ASN A 569 -35.04 -23.96 4.82
N GLY A 570 -33.99 -23.25 5.11
CA GLY A 570 -33.56 -22.87 6.46
C GLY A 570 -32.25 -23.57 6.81
N ASN A 571 -31.90 -23.69 8.07
CA ASN A 571 -30.61 -24.20 8.51
C ASN A 571 -30.26 -25.58 7.92
N TYR A 572 -28.96 -25.81 7.66
CA TYR A 572 -28.47 -27.13 7.28
C TYR A 572 -28.71 -28.14 8.42
N SER A 573 -28.65 -29.43 8.13
CA SER A 573 -28.93 -30.48 9.13
C SER A 573 -27.62 -31.03 9.70
N ASN A 574 -27.67 -31.53 10.96
CA ASN A 574 -26.57 -32.19 11.62
C ASN A 574 -26.13 -33.49 10.94
N ASN A 575 -24.88 -33.89 11.12
CA ASN A 575 -24.24 -35.09 10.60
C ASN A 575 -24.39 -35.25 9.08
N GLN A 576 -24.31 -34.14 8.33
CA GLN A 576 -24.47 -34.18 6.89
C GLN A 576 -23.12 -34.02 6.17
N THR A 577 -23.10 -34.65 5.00
CA THR A 577 -22.10 -34.30 3.97
C THR A 577 -22.87 -33.96 2.71
N ARG A 578 -22.78 -32.71 2.26
CA ARG A 578 -23.46 -32.22 1.06
C ARG A 578 -22.43 -31.73 0.05
N ASN A 579 -22.57 -32.21 -1.19
CA ASN A 579 -21.64 -31.79 -2.24
C ASN A 579 -22.44 -31.17 -3.39
N LEU A 580 -21.81 -30.19 -4.04
CA LEU A 580 -22.27 -29.63 -5.30
C LEU A 580 -21.11 -29.68 -6.29
N TYR A 581 -21.27 -30.45 -7.36
CA TYR A 581 -20.22 -30.67 -8.35
C TYR A 581 -20.49 -29.82 -9.58
N TYR A 582 -19.45 -29.15 -10.07
CA TYR A 582 -19.45 -28.57 -11.40
C TYR A 582 -19.15 -29.69 -12.39
N ASN A 583 -20.08 -29.99 -13.31
CA ASN A 583 -20.01 -31.17 -14.16
C ASN A 583 -19.05 -31.02 -15.36
N PRO A 584 -18.92 -29.85 -16.00
CA PRO A 584 -17.93 -29.70 -17.07
C PRO A 584 -16.50 -29.80 -16.51
N ASP A 585 -15.63 -30.46 -17.29
CA ASP A 585 -14.21 -30.43 -17.02
C ASP A 585 -13.66 -29.00 -17.26
N ILE A 586 -12.73 -28.55 -16.40
CA ILE A 586 -11.98 -27.32 -16.56
C ILE A 586 -10.62 -27.72 -17.17
N ASP A 587 -10.42 -27.37 -18.43
CA ASP A 587 -9.20 -27.71 -19.16
C ASP A 587 -8.17 -26.57 -19.04
N LEU A 588 -7.13 -26.81 -18.27
CA LEU A 588 -6.02 -25.88 -18.05
C LEU A 588 -4.72 -26.38 -18.74
N THR A 589 -4.81 -27.30 -19.70
CA THR A 589 -3.63 -27.94 -20.33
C THR A 589 -2.72 -26.95 -21.05
N ASN A 590 -3.28 -25.89 -21.61
CA ASN A 590 -2.52 -24.82 -22.27
C ASN A 590 -2.51 -23.52 -21.47
N ALA A 591 -3.10 -23.50 -20.28
CA ALA A 591 -3.19 -22.30 -19.48
C ALA A 591 -1.82 -21.91 -18.89
N ILE A 592 -1.52 -20.61 -18.88
CA ILE A 592 -0.35 -19.99 -18.23
C ILE A 592 -0.70 -19.33 -16.91
N SER A 593 -1.97 -19.08 -16.68
CA SER A 593 -2.56 -18.69 -15.38
C SER A 593 -4.02 -19.08 -15.36
N ALA A 594 -4.56 -19.38 -14.18
CA ALA A 594 -5.97 -19.72 -14.01
C ALA A 594 -6.45 -19.33 -12.61
N LYS A 595 -7.75 -18.96 -12.49
CA LYS A 595 -8.41 -18.69 -11.24
C LYS A 595 -9.91 -18.92 -11.30
N VAL A 596 -10.50 -19.06 -10.12
CA VAL A 596 -11.95 -19.07 -9.92
C VAL A 596 -12.33 -17.86 -9.09
N THR A 597 -13.43 -17.20 -9.44
CA THR A 597 -14.07 -16.21 -8.60
C THR A 597 -15.54 -16.51 -8.44
N PHE A 598 -16.09 -16.17 -7.28
CA PHE A 598 -17.53 -16.21 -7.01
C PHE A 598 -17.86 -15.28 -5.84
N TYR A 599 -19.07 -14.77 -5.80
CA TYR A 599 -19.54 -14.13 -4.59
C TYR A 599 -20.01 -15.17 -3.60
N ALA A 600 -19.70 -14.97 -2.31
CA ALA A 600 -20.12 -15.85 -1.23
C ALA A 600 -20.58 -15.09 0.00
N LYS A 601 -21.46 -15.73 0.79
CA LYS A 601 -21.78 -15.37 2.17
C LYS A 601 -22.17 -16.63 2.92
N TRP A 602 -22.01 -16.63 4.24
CA TRP A 602 -22.29 -17.84 5.02
C TRP A 602 -22.58 -17.54 6.48
N ASP A 603 -23.26 -18.52 7.10
CA ASP A 603 -23.39 -18.67 8.53
C ASP A 603 -23.23 -20.17 8.85
N ILE A 604 -22.06 -20.55 9.38
CA ILE A 604 -21.61 -21.92 9.60
C ILE A 604 -21.04 -22.01 11.01
N GLU A 605 -21.36 -23.08 11.74
CA GLU A 605 -20.85 -23.25 13.10
C GLU A 605 -19.32 -23.21 13.15
N ALA A 606 -18.77 -22.15 13.77
CA ALA A 606 -17.33 -21.94 13.87
C ALA A 606 -16.64 -23.08 14.65
N ASN A 607 -15.46 -23.50 14.18
CA ASN A 607 -14.61 -24.55 14.76
C ASN A 607 -15.22 -25.98 14.77
N TYR A 608 -16.38 -26.19 14.16
CA TYR A 608 -17.03 -27.51 14.13
C TYR A 608 -17.47 -27.97 12.75
N ASP A 609 -18.21 -27.13 12.04
CA ASP A 609 -18.73 -27.41 10.71
C ASP A 609 -17.91 -26.64 9.67
N TYR A 610 -18.04 -27.01 8.40
CA TYR A 610 -17.30 -26.28 7.35
C TYR A 610 -17.91 -26.40 5.98
N VAL A 611 -17.55 -25.43 5.12
CA VAL A 611 -17.61 -25.58 3.67
C VAL A 611 -16.20 -25.48 3.10
N GLN A 612 -15.92 -26.25 2.05
CA GLN A 612 -14.71 -26.16 1.23
C GLN A 612 -15.07 -26.02 -0.25
N PHE A 613 -14.34 -25.17 -0.95
CA PHE A 613 -14.16 -25.29 -2.39
C PHE A 613 -13.00 -26.25 -2.64
N GLN A 614 -13.22 -27.27 -3.47
CA GLN A 614 -12.28 -28.37 -3.66
C GLN A 614 -11.99 -28.62 -5.14
N VAL A 615 -10.75 -28.98 -5.45
CA VAL A 615 -10.26 -29.36 -6.79
C VAL A 615 -9.88 -30.84 -6.81
N SER A 616 -10.13 -31.50 -7.94
CA SER A 616 -9.70 -32.85 -8.25
C SER A 616 -8.97 -32.90 -9.59
N THR A 617 -7.82 -33.54 -9.65
CA THR A 617 -7.03 -33.80 -10.86
C THR A 617 -7.18 -35.22 -11.39
N ASN A 618 -8.04 -36.03 -10.79
CA ASN A 618 -8.16 -37.46 -11.11
C ASN A 618 -9.63 -37.92 -11.33
N GLY A 619 -10.46 -37.01 -11.87
CA GLY A 619 -11.84 -37.31 -12.21
C GLY A 619 -12.74 -37.49 -10.97
N GLY A 620 -12.47 -36.80 -9.87
CA GLY A 620 -13.28 -36.85 -8.66
C GLY A 620 -12.97 -38.00 -7.69
N ASN A 621 -11.87 -38.75 -7.90
CA ASN A 621 -11.47 -39.82 -6.99
C ASN A 621 -10.85 -39.32 -5.68
N SER A 622 -10.13 -38.20 -5.73
CA SER A 622 -9.65 -37.44 -4.56
C SER A 622 -9.88 -35.96 -4.76
N TRP A 623 -9.96 -35.22 -3.65
CA TRP A 623 -10.28 -33.80 -3.64
C TRP A 623 -9.37 -33.08 -2.65
N ILE A 624 -8.92 -31.89 -3.02
CA ILE A 624 -8.03 -31.03 -2.25
C ILE A 624 -8.76 -29.72 -2.00
N GLY A 625 -8.86 -29.29 -0.74
CA GLY A 625 -9.38 -27.98 -0.34
C GLY A 625 -8.51 -26.87 -0.89
N GLN A 626 -9.10 -25.79 -1.33
CA GLN A 626 -8.40 -24.67 -1.92
C GLN A 626 -8.41 -23.45 -1.01
N CYS A 627 -7.26 -22.78 -0.93
CA CYS A 627 -7.15 -21.50 -0.26
C CYS A 627 -7.89 -20.42 -1.05
N GLY A 628 -8.73 -19.66 -0.37
CA GLY A 628 -9.38 -18.46 -0.87
C GLY A 628 -9.06 -17.26 0.01
N LEU A 629 -9.58 -16.09 -0.35
CA LEU A 629 -9.36 -14.85 0.41
C LEU A 629 -9.94 -14.92 1.83
N TYR A 630 -10.99 -15.70 2.01
CA TYR A 630 -11.78 -15.77 3.26
C TYR A 630 -11.77 -17.16 3.91
N THR A 631 -10.92 -18.08 3.44
CA THR A 631 -10.75 -19.38 4.09
C THR A 631 -9.85 -19.24 5.32
N VAL A 632 -10.15 -20.05 6.33
CA VAL A 632 -9.35 -20.19 7.56
C VAL A 632 -8.88 -21.64 7.72
N PRO A 633 -7.81 -21.94 8.45
CA PRO A 633 -7.41 -23.31 8.76
C PRO A 633 -8.48 -24.01 9.58
N GLY A 634 -8.88 -25.20 9.15
CA GLY A 634 -9.80 -26.05 9.92
C GLY A 634 -9.14 -26.61 11.18
N THR A 635 -9.95 -27.07 12.15
CA THR A 635 -9.51 -27.72 13.37
C THR A 635 -10.23 -29.06 13.61
N ASP A 636 -9.54 -30.10 14.05
CA ASP A 636 -10.14 -31.36 14.44
C ASP A 636 -10.41 -31.48 15.96
N ASN A 637 -10.18 -30.38 16.68
CA ASN A 637 -10.28 -30.34 18.14
C ASN A 637 -11.73 -30.51 18.64
N ASN A 638 -11.89 -31.11 19.82
CA ASN A 638 -13.15 -31.16 20.58
C ASN A 638 -14.35 -31.79 19.87
N GLY A 639 -14.12 -32.64 18.87
CA GLY A 639 -15.16 -33.30 18.11
C GLY A 639 -15.66 -32.57 16.87
N SER A 640 -14.88 -31.59 16.41
CA SER A 640 -15.00 -30.96 15.09
C SER A 640 -14.99 -32.02 13.97
N VAL A 641 -15.64 -31.68 12.86
CA VAL A 641 -15.55 -32.47 11.63
C VAL A 641 -14.68 -31.80 10.57
N GLN A 642 -14.07 -30.67 10.93
CA GLN A 642 -13.18 -29.96 10.04
C GLN A 642 -11.88 -30.76 9.80
N PRO A 643 -11.29 -30.68 8.63
CA PRO A 643 -9.96 -31.24 8.38
C PRO A 643 -8.91 -30.31 9.00
N ASP A 644 -8.06 -30.87 9.87
CA ASP A 644 -7.04 -30.12 10.59
C ASP A 644 -6.05 -29.43 9.64
N GLY A 645 -5.93 -28.11 9.77
CA GLY A 645 -5.05 -27.28 8.96
C GLY A 645 -5.50 -27.01 7.52
N ASP A 646 -6.47 -27.76 6.98
CA ASP A 646 -6.98 -27.52 5.61
C ASP A 646 -7.82 -26.23 5.55
N PRO A 647 -7.82 -25.53 4.39
CA PRO A 647 -8.64 -24.32 4.22
C PRO A 647 -10.15 -24.62 4.25
N VAL A 648 -10.87 -23.89 5.10
CA VAL A 648 -12.33 -24.03 5.26
C VAL A 648 -13.00 -22.66 5.33
N TYR A 649 -14.29 -22.60 4.99
CA TYR A 649 -15.21 -21.52 5.35
C TYR A 649 -15.96 -21.93 6.58
N GLU A 650 -15.93 -21.08 7.61
CA GLU A 650 -16.64 -21.26 8.88
C GLU A 650 -17.06 -19.92 9.47
N GLY A 651 -17.76 -19.92 10.59
CA GLY A 651 -18.22 -18.69 11.25
C GLY A 651 -19.26 -17.94 10.42
N VAL A 652 -19.31 -16.63 10.59
CA VAL A 652 -20.35 -15.77 9.97
C VAL A 652 -19.73 -14.76 9.01
N MET A 653 -20.21 -14.77 7.77
CA MET A 653 -20.01 -13.73 6.77
C MET A 653 -21.38 -13.34 6.22
N SER A 654 -21.98 -12.31 6.79
CA SER A 654 -23.36 -11.91 6.48
C SER A 654 -23.50 -11.18 5.15
N ASP A 655 -22.45 -10.49 4.73
CA ASP A 655 -22.41 -9.73 3.48
C ASP A 655 -21.84 -10.56 2.35
N TRP A 656 -22.28 -10.26 1.11
CA TRP A 656 -21.71 -10.87 -0.07
C TRP A 656 -20.27 -10.37 -0.28
N VAL A 657 -19.31 -11.29 -0.23
CA VAL A 657 -17.90 -11.04 -0.50
C VAL A 657 -17.47 -11.72 -1.79
N LEU A 658 -16.56 -11.09 -2.53
CA LEU A 658 -16.00 -11.71 -3.73
C LEU A 658 -14.84 -12.60 -3.34
N GLU A 659 -15.00 -13.91 -3.55
CA GLU A 659 -13.92 -14.88 -3.39
C GLU A 659 -13.06 -14.97 -4.65
N ASP A 660 -11.75 -15.13 -4.47
CA ASP A 660 -10.77 -15.30 -5.54
C ASP A 660 -9.81 -16.44 -5.17
N ILE A 661 -9.86 -17.51 -5.96
CA ILE A 661 -9.07 -18.73 -5.72
C ILE A 661 -8.10 -18.94 -6.88
N ASN A 662 -6.82 -18.94 -6.59
CA ASN A 662 -5.76 -19.22 -7.54
C ASN A 662 -5.73 -20.70 -7.91
N LEU A 663 -5.65 -21.01 -9.21
CA LEU A 663 -5.55 -22.36 -9.74
C LEU A 663 -4.20 -22.64 -10.39
N SER A 664 -3.17 -21.84 -10.12
CA SER A 664 -1.85 -21.96 -10.75
C SER A 664 -1.18 -23.32 -10.52
N ASP A 665 -1.48 -24.01 -9.42
CA ASP A 665 -0.96 -25.35 -9.11
C ASP A 665 -1.51 -26.44 -10.06
N TYR A 666 -2.57 -26.12 -10.80
CA TYR A 666 -3.26 -27.04 -11.70
C TYR A 666 -3.00 -26.76 -13.19
N LEU A 667 -2.10 -25.82 -13.50
CA LEU A 667 -1.73 -25.53 -14.88
C LEU A 667 -1.17 -26.78 -15.56
N GLY A 668 -1.52 -26.95 -16.83
CA GLY A 668 -1.15 -28.14 -17.60
C GLY A 668 -2.03 -29.37 -17.34
N GLN A 669 -3.12 -29.26 -16.57
CA GLN A 669 -3.99 -30.36 -16.18
C GLN A 669 -5.47 -30.07 -16.55
N VAL A 670 -6.26 -31.14 -16.56
CA VAL A 670 -7.73 -31.06 -16.60
C VAL A 670 -8.24 -31.30 -15.18
N ILE A 671 -9.07 -30.41 -14.66
CA ILE A 671 -9.56 -30.46 -13.28
C ILE A 671 -11.07 -30.51 -13.20
N ASN A 672 -11.57 -31.03 -12.08
CA ASN A 672 -12.96 -30.91 -11.67
C ASN A 672 -13.03 -30.14 -10.36
N VAL A 673 -14.14 -29.45 -10.11
CA VAL A 673 -14.34 -28.66 -8.91
C VAL A 673 -15.66 -28.98 -8.24
N ARG A 674 -15.72 -28.78 -6.90
CA ARG A 674 -16.94 -28.89 -6.13
C ARG A 674 -16.94 -27.98 -4.92
N PHE A 675 -18.13 -27.71 -4.40
CA PHE A 675 -18.35 -27.26 -3.03
C PHE A 675 -18.76 -28.42 -2.15
N ARG A 676 -18.28 -28.45 -0.91
CA ARG A 676 -18.60 -29.49 0.07
C ARG A 676 -18.89 -28.86 1.43
N LEU A 677 -20.12 -29.03 1.92
CA LEU A 677 -20.46 -28.81 3.31
C LEU A 677 -20.32 -30.12 4.09
N ARG A 678 -19.79 -30.05 5.31
CA ARG A 678 -19.82 -31.11 6.29
C ARG A 678 -20.18 -30.55 7.65
N SER A 679 -21.16 -31.17 8.31
CA SER A 679 -21.61 -30.82 9.64
C SER A 679 -21.48 -31.96 10.64
N ASP A 680 -21.24 -31.59 11.90
CA ASP A 680 -21.22 -32.51 13.03
C ASP A 680 -22.63 -32.83 13.59
N GLY A 681 -22.74 -33.30 14.84
CA GLY A 681 -23.99 -33.66 15.46
C GLY A 681 -24.64 -32.57 16.32
N GLY A 682 -24.08 -31.35 16.32
CA GLY A 682 -24.42 -30.30 17.26
C GLY A 682 -25.36 -29.22 16.72
N VAL A 683 -24.83 -28.07 16.46
CA VAL A 683 -25.53 -26.84 16.03
C VAL A 683 -25.76 -26.82 14.52
N THR A 684 -26.75 -26.09 14.05
CA THR A 684 -27.05 -25.89 12.64
C THR A 684 -27.36 -24.43 12.39
N GLU A 685 -26.72 -23.86 11.37
CA GLU A 685 -26.88 -22.44 10.99
C GLU A 685 -27.44 -22.32 9.57
N ASP A 686 -27.58 -21.10 9.04
CA ASP A 686 -28.24 -20.81 7.76
C ASP A 686 -27.50 -21.40 6.53
N GLY A 687 -26.20 -21.70 6.66
CA GLY A 687 -25.39 -22.38 5.66
C GLY A 687 -24.63 -21.44 4.74
N TYR A 688 -24.24 -21.98 3.58
CA TYR A 688 -23.39 -21.29 2.61
C TYR A 688 -24.17 -20.91 1.36
N TYR A 689 -23.90 -19.71 0.87
CA TYR A 689 -24.46 -19.17 -0.37
C TYR A 689 -23.35 -18.75 -1.29
N PHE A 690 -23.46 -19.05 -2.59
CA PHE A 690 -22.59 -18.45 -3.59
C PHE A 690 -23.35 -18.11 -4.88
N ASP A 691 -22.79 -17.15 -5.64
CA ASP A 691 -23.36 -16.66 -6.89
C ASP A 691 -22.25 -16.20 -7.84
N ASP A 692 -22.58 -16.02 -9.12
CA ASP A 692 -21.65 -15.53 -10.14
C ASP A 692 -20.32 -16.31 -10.22
N PHE A 693 -20.40 -17.64 -10.21
CA PHE A 693 -19.21 -18.49 -10.32
C PHE A 693 -18.57 -18.34 -11.70
N LYS A 694 -17.29 -18.00 -11.73
CA LYS A 694 -16.53 -17.75 -12.95
C LYS A 694 -15.19 -18.47 -12.90
N VAL A 695 -14.83 -19.09 -14.01
CA VAL A 695 -13.48 -19.66 -14.23
C VAL A 695 -12.79 -18.85 -15.30
N PHE A 696 -11.69 -18.27 -14.96
CA PHE A 696 -10.82 -17.50 -15.86
C PHE A 696 -9.50 -18.22 -16.04
N TYR A 697 -8.99 -18.22 -17.25
CA TYR A 697 -7.62 -18.63 -17.51
C TYR A 697 -7.01 -17.86 -18.68
N ASN A 698 -5.69 -17.76 -18.69
CA ASN A 698 -4.90 -17.32 -19.83
C ASN A 698 -4.29 -18.52 -20.53
N GLU A 699 -4.42 -18.61 -21.82
CA GLU A 699 -3.64 -19.52 -22.61
C GLU A 699 -2.38 -18.85 -23.18
N ALA A 700 -1.30 -19.63 -23.30
CA ALA A 700 -0.21 -19.19 -24.15
C ALA A 700 -0.77 -18.93 -25.55
N PRO A 701 -0.39 -17.85 -26.23
CA PRO A 701 -0.88 -17.57 -27.56
C PRO A 701 -0.65 -18.77 -28.48
N GLN A 702 -1.71 -19.26 -29.13
CA GLN A 702 -1.65 -20.34 -30.13
C GLN A 702 -1.39 -19.73 -31.48
N GLY A 703 -0.12 -19.59 -31.85
CA GLY A 703 0.33 -19.03 -33.11
C GLY A 703 1.80 -18.68 -33.05
N THR A 704 2.31 -18.10 -34.11
CA THR A 704 3.70 -17.64 -34.20
C THR A 704 3.75 -16.12 -34.12
N ALA A 705 4.74 -15.60 -33.40
CA ALA A 705 5.10 -14.20 -33.50
C ALA A 705 5.43 -13.83 -34.95
N PRO A 706 5.17 -12.62 -35.41
CA PRO A 706 5.49 -12.20 -36.75
C PRO A 706 7.00 -12.28 -36.98
N GLU A 707 7.40 -12.60 -38.20
CA GLU A 707 8.80 -12.53 -38.61
C GLU A 707 9.01 -11.16 -39.27
N SER A 708 9.81 -10.31 -38.68
CA SER A 708 10.08 -8.96 -39.17
C SER A 708 11.00 -8.99 -40.38
N SER A 709 10.60 -8.29 -41.43
CA SER A 709 11.42 -8.10 -42.64
C SER A 709 11.02 -6.81 -43.35
N PHE A 710 12.00 -6.05 -43.82
CA PHE A 710 11.72 -4.87 -44.62
C PHE A 710 12.83 -4.53 -45.61
N THR A 711 12.51 -3.69 -46.58
CA THR A 711 13.50 -3.15 -47.53
C THR A 711 13.33 -1.63 -47.65
N PRO A 712 14.43 -0.86 -47.58
CA PRO A 712 14.42 0.56 -47.92
C PRO A 712 14.43 0.74 -49.45
N SER A 713 13.95 1.92 -49.91
CA SER A 713 14.06 2.31 -51.33
C SER A 713 15.51 2.49 -51.81
N SER A 714 16.41 2.77 -50.85
CA SER A 714 17.86 2.82 -51.09
C SER A 714 18.61 2.57 -49.77
N TYR A 715 19.74 1.91 -49.82
CA TYR A 715 20.66 1.72 -48.68
C TYR A 715 21.68 2.86 -48.56
N GLU A 716 21.78 3.69 -49.61
CA GLU A 716 22.72 4.80 -49.67
C GLU A 716 22.02 5.99 -50.34
N VAL A 717 22.03 7.12 -49.67
CA VAL A 717 21.36 8.36 -50.07
C VAL A 717 22.15 9.59 -49.68
N CYS A 718 21.86 10.69 -50.30
CA CYS A 718 22.43 11.97 -49.93
C CYS A 718 21.64 12.63 -48.77
N LEU A 719 22.32 13.43 -47.97
CA LEU A 719 21.72 14.22 -46.92
C LEU A 719 20.53 15.04 -47.47
N GLY A 720 19.40 14.95 -46.75
CA GLY A 720 18.15 15.61 -47.13
C GLY A 720 17.27 14.83 -48.12
N SER A 721 17.74 13.66 -48.57
CA SER A 721 16.94 12.76 -49.42
C SER A 721 15.96 11.93 -48.58
N THR A 722 14.77 11.68 -49.13
CA THR A 722 13.75 10.84 -48.46
C THR A 722 13.96 9.36 -48.81
N VAL A 723 13.97 8.49 -47.79
CA VAL A 723 13.98 7.04 -47.94
C VAL A 723 12.60 6.51 -47.60
N SER A 724 12.02 5.69 -48.48
CA SER A 724 10.76 4.98 -48.19
C SER A 724 11.09 3.55 -47.74
N PHE A 725 10.38 3.08 -46.72
CA PHE A 725 10.56 1.75 -46.18
C PHE A 725 9.31 0.91 -46.48
N ASN A 726 9.51 -0.29 -46.98
CA ASN A 726 8.42 -1.22 -47.29
C ASN A 726 8.52 -2.43 -46.37
N ASP A 727 7.44 -2.71 -45.68
CA ASP A 727 7.27 -3.89 -44.84
C ASP A 727 7.08 -5.15 -45.69
N PHE A 728 7.77 -6.22 -45.34
CA PHE A 728 7.66 -7.57 -45.88
C PHE A 728 7.56 -8.63 -44.81
N SER A 729 7.16 -8.23 -43.61
CA SER A 729 6.99 -9.11 -42.47
C SER A 729 5.92 -10.18 -42.75
N SER A 730 6.13 -11.38 -42.19
CA SER A 730 5.21 -12.51 -42.30
C SER A 730 4.48 -12.79 -40.99
N GLU A 731 3.60 -13.81 -40.97
CA GLU A 731 2.82 -14.24 -39.82
C GLU A 731 1.88 -13.15 -39.21
N GLN A 732 1.28 -12.37 -40.15
CA GLN A 732 0.18 -11.43 -39.85
C GLN A 732 0.49 -10.40 -38.74
N PRO A 733 1.48 -9.53 -38.89
CA PRO A 733 1.70 -8.44 -37.96
C PRO A 733 0.47 -7.51 -37.91
N THR A 734 0.14 -7.04 -36.73
CA THR A 734 -0.96 -6.06 -36.48
C THR A 734 -0.43 -4.67 -36.19
N ASP A 735 0.81 -4.60 -35.70
CA ASP A 735 1.42 -3.34 -35.29
C ASP A 735 2.86 -3.25 -35.79
N TRP A 736 3.27 -2.02 -36.11
CA TRP A 736 4.60 -1.69 -36.63
C TRP A 736 5.19 -0.57 -35.79
N LEU A 737 6.46 -0.68 -35.43
CA LEU A 737 7.24 0.37 -34.80
C LEU A 737 8.58 0.49 -35.51
N TRP A 738 8.78 1.61 -36.18
CA TRP A 738 10.03 1.97 -36.81
C TRP A 738 10.86 2.88 -35.94
N ASP A 739 12.11 2.55 -35.74
CA ASP A 739 13.16 3.45 -35.24
C ASP A 739 14.14 3.70 -36.39
N PHE A 740 14.26 4.93 -36.85
CA PHE A 740 15.12 5.28 -37.97
C PHE A 740 16.59 5.47 -37.57
N GLY A 741 16.93 5.33 -36.27
CA GLY A 741 18.30 5.41 -35.78
C GLY A 741 18.83 6.84 -35.57
N ASP A 742 18.03 7.86 -35.86
CA ASP A 742 18.35 9.27 -35.64
C ASP A 742 17.54 9.90 -34.48
N GLY A 743 16.78 9.05 -33.74
CA GLY A 743 15.91 9.44 -32.65
C GLY A 743 14.47 9.73 -33.08
N SER A 744 14.15 9.55 -34.36
CA SER A 744 12.78 9.62 -34.87
C SER A 744 12.20 8.22 -35.09
N SER A 745 10.86 8.11 -35.07
CA SER A 745 10.11 6.85 -35.19
C SER A 745 8.82 7.02 -36.01
N SER A 746 8.23 5.90 -36.45
CA SER A 746 6.92 5.85 -37.07
C SER A 746 6.20 4.55 -36.69
N THR A 747 4.86 4.59 -36.74
CA THR A 747 3.99 3.41 -36.57
C THR A 747 3.26 3.01 -37.88
N ASP A 748 3.51 3.71 -38.95
CA ASP A 748 2.94 3.37 -40.25
C ASP A 748 3.54 2.06 -40.78
N GLN A 749 2.77 1.23 -41.45
CA GLN A 749 3.28 0.00 -42.04
C GLN A 749 4.40 0.26 -43.03
N ASN A 750 4.29 1.29 -43.88
CA ASN A 750 5.25 1.63 -44.93
C ASN A 750 5.61 3.13 -44.85
N PRO A 751 6.44 3.56 -43.93
CA PRO A 751 6.76 4.97 -43.70
C PRO A 751 7.79 5.48 -44.70
N SER A 752 7.93 6.78 -44.75
CA SER A 752 9.04 7.47 -45.41
C SER A 752 9.74 8.38 -44.42
N HIS A 753 11.08 8.43 -44.47
CA HIS A 753 11.88 9.28 -43.58
C HIS A 753 12.95 10.05 -44.32
N THR A 754 13.27 11.26 -43.79
CA THR A 754 14.32 12.14 -44.33
C THR A 754 15.32 12.45 -43.26
N TYR A 755 16.56 12.03 -43.46
CA TYR A 755 17.63 12.27 -42.46
C TYR A 755 18.16 13.68 -42.50
N SER A 756 18.29 14.29 -41.33
CA SER A 756 18.86 15.65 -41.14
C SER A 756 20.36 15.65 -40.79
N GLY A 757 20.97 14.48 -40.61
CA GLY A 757 22.39 14.29 -40.34
C GLY A 757 22.99 13.28 -41.30
N SER A 758 24.33 13.31 -41.45
CA SER A 758 25.10 12.32 -42.25
C SER A 758 25.62 11.20 -41.36
N GLY A 759 25.82 10.02 -41.93
CA GLY A 759 26.40 8.85 -41.25
C GLY A 759 25.61 7.57 -41.48
N PRO A 760 26.03 6.43 -40.95
CA PRO A 760 25.27 5.20 -40.97
C PRO A 760 24.18 5.25 -39.89
N PHE A 761 22.93 5.11 -40.31
CA PHE A 761 21.76 5.00 -39.40
C PHE A 761 21.27 3.56 -39.41
N VAL A 762 21.15 2.97 -38.21
CA VAL A 762 20.60 1.62 -38.06
C VAL A 762 19.10 1.75 -37.89
N VAL A 763 18.37 1.36 -38.95
CA VAL A 763 16.91 1.36 -38.92
C VAL A 763 16.43 0.04 -38.36
N THR A 764 15.55 0.09 -37.36
CA THR A 764 14.92 -1.07 -36.75
C THR A 764 13.43 -1.06 -37.06
N LEU A 765 12.92 -2.16 -37.60
CA LEU A 765 11.49 -2.44 -37.65
C LEU A 765 11.16 -3.49 -36.59
N THR A 766 10.32 -3.11 -35.61
CA THR A 766 9.68 -4.06 -34.71
C THR A 766 8.24 -4.25 -35.16
N VAL A 767 7.84 -5.48 -35.43
CA VAL A 767 6.46 -5.86 -35.74
C VAL A 767 5.92 -6.74 -34.61
N SER A 768 4.63 -6.59 -34.31
CA SER A 768 3.95 -7.39 -33.30
C SER A 768 2.57 -7.87 -33.75
N ASN A 769 2.15 -8.97 -33.17
CA ASN A 769 0.78 -9.48 -33.20
C ASN A 769 0.45 -10.02 -31.79
N GLU A 770 -0.72 -10.62 -31.60
CA GLU A 770 -1.13 -11.24 -30.34
C GLU A 770 -0.21 -12.38 -29.85
N PHE A 771 0.65 -12.92 -30.70
CA PHE A 771 1.55 -14.05 -30.40
C PHE A 771 2.97 -13.62 -30.03
N GLY A 772 3.29 -12.34 -30.15
CA GLY A 772 4.59 -11.78 -29.80
C GLY A 772 5.09 -10.70 -30.74
N SER A 773 6.36 -10.37 -30.63
CA SER A 773 7.02 -9.37 -31.48
C SER A 773 8.35 -9.89 -31.99
N ASN A 774 8.78 -9.37 -33.14
CA ASN A 774 10.07 -9.65 -33.75
C ASN A 774 10.62 -8.37 -34.37
N ALA A 775 11.94 -8.25 -34.43
CA ALA A 775 12.59 -7.06 -34.96
C ALA A 775 13.66 -7.43 -36.01
N SER A 776 13.73 -6.62 -37.05
CA SER A 776 14.77 -6.68 -38.06
C SER A 776 15.49 -5.34 -38.21
N ILE A 777 16.72 -5.37 -38.67
CA ILE A 777 17.53 -4.16 -38.81
C ILE A 777 18.10 -4.05 -40.21
N GLN A 778 18.20 -2.82 -40.71
CA GLN A 778 18.95 -2.45 -41.92
C GLN A 778 19.72 -1.18 -41.67
N THR A 779 20.82 -0.99 -42.37
CA THR A 779 21.64 0.21 -42.25
C THR A 779 21.45 1.11 -43.45
N ILE A 780 21.15 2.37 -43.24
CA ILE A 780 21.11 3.40 -44.28
C ILE A 780 22.34 4.29 -44.16
N LEU A 781 23.13 4.38 -45.21
CA LEU A 781 24.26 5.31 -45.28
C LEU A 781 23.80 6.63 -45.89
N VAL A 782 23.85 7.68 -45.08
CA VAL A 782 23.53 9.04 -45.54
C VAL A 782 24.84 9.77 -45.78
N ASN A 783 25.11 10.06 -47.02
CA ASN A 783 26.34 10.75 -47.45
C ASN A 783 26.15 12.26 -47.42
N GLU A 784 27.08 12.93 -46.82
CA GLU A 784 27.12 14.38 -46.87
C GLU A 784 27.66 14.85 -48.23
N PRO A 785 27.00 15.80 -48.90
CA PRO A 785 27.53 16.37 -50.14
C PRO A 785 28.90 16.98 -49.91
N SER A 786 29.80 16.79 -50.87
CA SER A 786 31.14 17.41 -50.79
C SER A 786 30.99 18.92 -50.64
N LEU A 787 31.76 19.47 -49.73
CA LEU A 787 31.78 20.93 -49.53
C LEU A 787 32.39 21.59 -50.78
N VAL A 788 31.59 22.46 -51.40
CA VAL A 788 32.02 23.21 -52.57
C VAL A 788 32.45 24.59 -52.15
N GLU A 789 33.69 24.92 -52.41
CA GLU A 789 34.21 26.28 -52.25
C GLU A 789 34.36 26.94 -53.63
N LEU A 790 33.82 28.14 -53.79
CA LEU A 790 33.95 28.94 -54.99
C LEU A 790 34.71 30.23 -54.66
N THR A 791 35.80 30.45 -55.36
CA THR A 791 36.64 31.68 -55.28
C THR A 791 36.89 32.28 -56.63
N THR A 792 37.22 33.55 -56.66
CA THR A 792 37.58 34.26 -57.89
C THR A 792 39.04 34.76 -57.85
N SER A 793 39.62 35.02 -59.00
CA SER A 793 40.93 35.70 -59.06
C SER A 793 40.86 37.17 -58.66
N ASP A 794 39.69 37.71 -58.53
CA ASP A 794 39.46 39.06 -57.99
C ASP A 794 39.12 38.96 -56.48
N THR A 795 39.86 39.67 -55.65
CA THR A 795 39.85 39.45 -54.17
C THR A 795 38.68 40.11 -53.44
N ASP A 796 38.01 41.05 -54.08
CA ASP A 796 36.88 41.77 -53.47
C ASP A 796 35.57 41.56 -54.25
N ASN A 797 35.61 40.77 -55.37
CA ASN A 797 34.48 40.44 -56.24
C ASN A 797 33.77 41.69 -56.81
N ILE A 798 34.52 42.79 -57.02
CA ILE A 798 34.02 44.01 -57.63
C ILE A 798 34.84 44.31 -58.85
N VAL A 799 34.30 44.20 -60.01
CA VAL A 799 34.97 44.35 -61.28
C VAL A 799 34.25 45.39 -62.16
N CYS A 800 35.03 46.04 -63.06
CA CYS A 800 34.46 46.94 -64.05
C CYS A 800 33.95 46.17 -65.28
N VAL A 801 32.90 46.71 -65.97
CA VAL A 801 32.43 46.15 -67.25
C VAL A 801 33.56 46.04 -68.29
N SER A 802 34.57 46.90 -68.19
CA SER A 802 35.71 46.93 -69.10
C SER A 802 36.87 46.04 -68.67
N ASP A 803 36.81 45.40 -67.53
CA ASP A 803 37.89 44.55 -66.97
C ASP A 803 38.02 43.28 -67.82
N GLY A 804 39.18 42.61 -67.68
CA GLY A 804 39.43 41.35 -68.30
C GLY A 804 38.63 40.24 -67.63
N PHE A 805 38.80 39.04 -68.14
CA PHE A 805 38.17 37.83 -67.58
C PHE A 805 38.61 37.58 -66.15
N VAL A 806 37.61 37.25 -65.26
CA VAL A 806 37.89 36.80 -63.91
C VAL A 806 37.94 35.28 -63.90
N GLN A 807 39.01 34.69 -63.37
CA GLN A 807 39.11 33.24 -63.27
C GLN A 807 38.31 32.78 -62.07
N LEU A 808 37.43 31.83 -62.26
CA LEU A 808 36.74 31.10 -61.23
C LEU A 808 37.52 29.87 -60.82
N THR A 809 37.64 29.62 -59.54
CA THR A 809 38.27 28.44 -58.99
C THR A 809 37.33 27.77 -58.02
N GLY A 810 37.12 26.47 -58.14
CA GLY A 810 36.27 25.65 -57.24
C GLY A 810 37.04 24.48 -56.66
N THR A 811 36.75 24.15 -55.43
CA THR A 811 37.17 22.93 -54.78
C THR A 811 35.95 22.13 -54.41
N PRO A 812 35.93 20.78 -54.58
CA PRO A 812 36.97 19.91 -55.15
C PRO A 812 37.12 20.08 -56.67
N SER A 813 38.15 19.49 -57.22
CA SER A 813 38.41 19.52 -58.70
C SER A 813 37.27 18.86 -59.47
N GLY A 814 36.78 19.55 -60.51
CA GLY A 814 35.64 19.04 -61.33
C GLY A 814 34.32 19.82 -61.07
N VAL A 815 34.35 20.81 -60.22
CA VAL A 815 33.20 21.73 -60.01
C VAL A 815 32.85 22.43 -61.33
N GLN A 816 31.55 22.49 -61.59
CA GLN A 816 30.96 23.19 -62.71
C GLN A 816 30.41 24.54 -62.26
N PHE A 817 30.64 25.59 -63.06
CA PHE A 817 30.21 26.94 -62.72
C PHE A 817 29.10 27.38 -63.61
N PHE A 818 28.11 28.10 -63.03
CA PHE A 818 26.91 28.60 -63.68
C PHE A 818 26.65 30.02 -63.25
N GLY A 819 26.16 30.82 -64.18
CA GLY A 819 25.76 32.21 -63.88
C GLY A 819 25.88 33.13 -65.14
N PRO A 820 25.30 34.32 -65.10
CA PRO A 820 25.43 35.28 -66.19
C PRO A 820 26.91 35.64 -66.45
N GLY A 821 27.35 35.55 -67.70
CA GLY A 821 28.73 35.85 -68.07
C GLY A 821 29.75 34.73 -67.81
N VAL A 822 29.31 33.57 -67.28
CA VAL A 822 30.17 32.40 -67.01
C VAL A 822 30.30 31.55 -68.24
N THR A 823 31.51 31.16 -68.57
CA THR A 823 31.85 30.17 -69.62
C THR A 823 32.98 29.31 -69.11
N GLY A 824 32.68 28.02 -68.82
CA GLY A 824 33.69 27.12 -68.23
C GLY A 824 34.17 27.66 -66.87
N THR A 825 35.43 27.92 -66.70
CA THR A 825 36.04 28.46 -65.46
C THR A 825 36.23 29.96 -65.47
N ILE A 826 35.62 30.68 -66.38
CA ILE A 826 35.83 32.10 -66.58
C ILE A 826 34.55 32.88 -66.45
N PHE A 827 34.57 33.98 -65.68
CA PHE A 827 33.52 34.99 -65.65
C PHE A 827 33.94 36.16 -66.52
N ASN A 828 33.06 36.59 -67.39
CA ASN A 828 33.24 37.74 -68.31
C ASN A 828 32.37 38.90 -67.88
N PRO A 829 32.91 39.93 -67.26
CA PRO A 829 32.16 41.11 -66.78
C PRO A 829 31.41 41.85 -67.92
N GLN A 830 31.97 41.89 -69.12
CA GLN A 830 31.35 42.53 -70.25
C GLN A 830 30.13 41.77 -70.77
N ALA A 831 30.14 40.41 -70.71
CA ALA A 831 29.03 39.57 -71.07
C ALA A 831 27.94 39.53 -70.02
N ALA A 832 28.31 39.68 -68.74
CA ALA A 832 27.38 39.77 -67.62
C ALA A 832 26.64 41.11 -67.61
N GLY A 833 27.32 42.20 -67.97
CA GLY A 833 26.79 43.57 -67.86
C GLY A 833 26.91 44.16 -66.46
N ALA A 834 26.61 45.44 -66.33
CA ALA A 834 26.64 46.08 -64.99
C ALA A 834 25.51 45.61 -64.09
N GLY A 835 25.84 45.26 -62.83
CA GLY A 835 24.92 44.72 -61.82
C GLY A 835 25.56 43.67 -60.95
N THR A 836 24.85 43.20 -59.95
CA THR A 836 25.25 42.06 -59.09
C THR A 836 24.85 40.75 -59.78
N HIS A 837 25.82 39.88 -59.97
CA HIS A 837 25.60 38.57 -60.60
C HIS A 837 25.94 37.46 -59.63
N SER A 838 24.96 36.57 -59.40
CA SER A 838 25.19 35.34 -58.59
C SER A 838 25.80 34.26 -59.48
N ILE A 839 26.96 33.79 -59.05
CA ILE A 839 27.66 32.64 -59.68
C ILE A 839 27.54 31.44 -58.77
N SER A 840 26.99 30.36 -59.27
CA SER A 840 26.93 29.08 -58.54
C SER A 840 28.02 28.13 -59.02
N ALA A 841 28.47 27.36 -58.06
CA ALA A 841 29.44 26.27 -58.27
C ALA A 841 28.83 24.99 -57.82
N ILE A 842 28.73 23.97 -58.67
CA ILE A 842 28.08 22.71 -58.36
C ILE A 842 29.06 21.58 -58.57
N PHE A 843 29.14 20.66 -57.64
CA PHE A 843 29.92 19.43 -57.70
C PHE A 843 29.07 18.26 -57.32
N THR A 844 29.08 17.20 -58.16
CA THR A 844 28.46 15.92 -57.82
C THR A 844 29.58 14.94 -57.51
N ASP A 845 29.61 14.40 -56.30
CA ASP A 845 30.65 13.43 -55.89
C ASP A 845 30.39 12.04 -56.41
N GLU A 846 31.28 11.10 -56.03
CA GLU A 846 31.20 9.70 -56.52
C GLU A 846 29.98 8.92 -55.98
N ASN A 847 29.38 9.39 -54.89
CA ASN A 847 28.14 8.87 -54.28
C ASN A 847 26.87 9.46 -54.94
N GLY A 848 27.05 10.40 -55.89
CA GLY A 848 25.94 11.09 -56.57
C GLY A 848 25.40 12.27 -55.79
N CYS A 849 26.03 12.66 -54.66
CA CYS A 849 25.58 13.78 -53.83
C CYS A 849 26.08 15.10 -54.40
N THR A 850 25.16 16.05 -54.52
CA THR A 850 25.47 17.34 -55.15
C THR A 850 25.63 18.41 -54.07
N GLY A 851 26.83 18.94 -53.97
CA GLY A 851 27.16 20.13 -53.18
C GLY A 851 27.12 21.37 -54.09
N GLU A 852 26.70 22.46 -53.52
CA GLU A 852 26.69 23.78 -54.20
C GLU A 852 27.23 24.89 -53.34
N SER A 853 27.77 25.86 -54.00
CA SER A 853 28.20 27.12 -53.38
C SER A 853 27.95 28.27 -54.37
N ALA A 854 27.69 29.43 -53.84
CA ALA A 854 27.48 30.61 -54.68
C ALA A 854 28.20 31.85 -54.10
N LEU A 855 28.65 32.68 -55.01
CA LEU A 855 29.17 34.00 -54.64
C LEU A 855 28.56 35.07 -55.57
N GLU A 856 28.60 36.29 -55.12
CA GLU A 856 28.15 37.44 -55.88
C GLU A 856 29.35 38.24 -56.41
N ILE A 857 29.34 38.53 -57.71
CA ILE A 857 30.27 39.45 -58.35
C ILE A 857 29.51 40.70 -58.76
N LEU A 858 29.99 41.85 -58.22
CA LEU A 858 29.45 43.16 -58.59
C LEU A 858 30.24 43.71 -59.80
N VAL A 859 29.52 43.88 -60.93
CA VAL A 859 30.07 44.52 -62.11
C VAL A 859 29.66 46.00 -62.16
N GLU A 860 30.57 46.89 -61.99
CA GLU A 860 30.32 48.33 -61.92
C GLU A 860 30.52 49.01 -63.32
N PRO A 861 29.70 50.02 -63.72
CA PRO A 861 30.00 50.87 -64.85
C PRO A 861 31.11 51.82 -64.35
N CYS A 862 32.37 51.61 -64.78
CA CYS A 862 33.59 52.33 -64.32
C CYS A 862 33.41 53.89 -64.38
N ALA A 863 32.94 54.43 -63.29
CA ALA A 863 32.96 55.89 -63.09
C ALA A 863 33.91 56.12 -61.92
N SER A 864 34.93 56.92 -62.11
CA SER A 864 35.93 57.26 -61.12
C SER A 864 35.32 57.83 -59.87
N LEU A 865 35.31 57.11 -58.77
CA LEU A 865 35.14 57.71 -57.45
C LEU A 865 36.47 58.22 -56.93
N SER A 866 36.51 59.50 -56.53
CA SER A 866 37.74 60.05 -55.84
C SER A 866 37.80 59.53 -54.43
N ASP A 867 38.87 58.87 -54.07
CA ASP A 867 39.20 58.44 -52.74
C ASP A 867 39.64 59.66 -51.84
N PHE A 868 39.43 59.57 -50.54
CA PHE A 868 39.88 60.51 -49.55
C PHE A 868 41.37 60.76 -49.61
N SER A 869 42.16 59.90 -50.20
CA SER A 869 43.61 60.06 -50.42
C SER A 869 44.01 61.32 -51.15
N PHE A 870 43.09 61.96 -51.91
CA PHE A 870 43.33 63.24 -52.61
C PHE A 870 43.21 64.42 -51.72
N TYR A 871 42.59 64.33 -50.52
CA TYR A 871 42.32 65.41 -49.60
C TYR A 871 43.09 65.30 -48.29
N ASP A 872 44.10 64.43 -48.19
CA ASP A 872 44.92 64.16 -46.99
C ASP A 872 44.09 63.92 -45.72
N VAL A 873 42.93 63.32 -45.84
CA VAL A 873 42.04 62.95 -44.71
C VAL A 873 42.51 61.61 -44.14
N LYS A 874 42.72 61.58 -42.80
CA LYS A 874 43.16 60.38 -42.11
C LYS A 874 42.11 59.94 -41.03
N LEU A 875 41.96 58.71 -40.90
CA LEU A 875 41.16 58.10 -39.84
C LEU A 875 41.99 56.99 -39.15
N TYR A 876 42.31 57.27 -37.87
CA TYR A 876 43.23 56.38 -37.11
C TYR A 876 42.82 56.26 -35.66
N PRO A 877 43.32 55.22 -34.96
CA PRO A 877 43.84 54.00 -35.57
C PRO A 877 42.82 53.19 -36.38
N ASN A 878 43.24 52.57 -37.46
CA ASN A 878 42.39 51.71 -38.26
C ASN A 878 43.23 50.47 -38.64
N PRO A 879 42.87 49.31 -38.19
CA PRO A 879 41.67 48.96 -37.39
C PRO A 879 41.77 49.34 -35.89
N ASN A 880 40.64 49.32 -35.22
CA ASN A 880 40.45 49.78 -33.86
C ASN A 880 39.24 49.14 -33.15
N GLU A 881 39.15 49.18 -31.83
CA GLU A 881 38.08 48.63 -31.01
C GLU A 881 36.85 49.56 -30.84
N GLY A 882 36.78 50.66 -31.52
CA GLY A 882 35.57 51.53 -31.58
C GLY A 882 35.80 53.02 -31.45
N LEU A 883 36.96 53.52 -30.98
CA LEU A 883 37.28 54.93 -30.91
C LEU A 883 38.31 55.29 -31.97
N PHE A 884 37.89 56.06 -32.96
CA PHE A 884 38.68 56.51 -34.06
C PHE A 884 38.86 58.04 -34.00
N PHE A 885 39.90 58.59 -34.67
CA PHE A 885 40.12 59.99 -34.80
C PHE A 885 40.15 60.33 -36.31
N ILE A 886 39.44 61.41 -36.70
CA ILE A 886 39.40 61.90 -38.04
C ILE A 886 40.22 63.21 -38.06
N GLU A 887 41.17 63.31 -39.00
CA GLU A 887 42.04 64.46 -39.19
C GLU A 887 42.05 64.87 -40.68
N GLY A 888 42.27 66.13 -40.97
CA GLY A 888 42.38 66.59 -42.36
C GLY A 888 41.10 67.10 -43.01
N MET A 889 39.95 67.11 -42.29
CA MET A 889 38.71 67.66 -42.78
C MET A 889 38.41 69.06 -42.17
N ALA A 890 37.74 69.90 -42.96
CA ALA A 890 37.35 71.24 -42.48
C ALA A 890 36.29 71.14 -41.36
N THR A 891 36.42 72.04 -40.37
CA THR A 891 35.46 72.16 -39.25
C THR A 891 34.05 72.38 -39.81
N ALA A 892 33.04 71.75 -39.23
CA ALA A 892 31.66 71.72 -39.61
C ALA A 892 31.31 70.88 -40.86
N THR A 893 32.26 70.14 -41.46
CA THR A 893 31.96 69.20 -42.57
C THR A 893 31.04 68.05 -42.05
N PRO A 894 29.83 67.84 -42.60
CA PRO A 894 29.00 66.79 -42.20
C PRO A 894 29.51 65.47 -42.80
N PHE A 895 29.45 64.37 -41.98
CA PHE A 895 29.79 63.06 -42.45
C PHE A 895 28.84 62.02 -41.86
N LYS A 896 28.80 60.88 -42.49
CA LYS A 896 28.04 59.72 -42.00
C LYS A 896 28.91 58.47 -42.10
N VAL A 897 28.63 57.54 -41.22
CA VAL A 897 29.21 56.20 -41.24
C VAL A 897 28.16 55.21 -41.62
N LEU A 898 28.49 54.36 -42.56
CA LEU A 898 27.61 53.31 -43.10
C LEU A 898 28.16 51.93 -42.71
N ASN A 899 27.29 50.98 -42.49
CA ASN A 899 27.63 49.56 -42.49
C ASN A 899 27.80 49.03 -43.93
N LEU A 900 28.20 47.78 -44.11
CA LEU A 900 28.37 47.17 -45.44
C LEU A 900 27.07 47.01 -46.21
N GLN A 901 25.91 47.09 -45.55
CA GLN A 901 24.56 47.09 -46.17
C GLN A 901 24.13 48.49 -46.62
N GLY A 902 24.99 49.53 -46.48
CA GLY A 902 24.67 50.88 -46.84
C GLY A 902 23.81 51.66 -45.86
N GLN A 903 23.50 51.06 -44.70
CA GLN A 903 22.66 51.73 -43.69
C GLN A 903 23.53 52.66 -42.86
N THR A 904 23.04 53.88 -42.61
CA THR A 904 23.72 54.85 -41.77
C THR A 904 23.65 54.46 -40.31
N VAL A 905 24.84 54.19 -39.71
CA VAL A 905 25.00 53.80 -38.30
C VAL A 905 25.41 54.96 -37.39
N TYR A 906 25.95 56.02 -37.99
CA TYR A 906 26.35 57.20 -37.27
C TYR A 906 26.38 58.43 -38.19
N THR A 907 26.01 59.59 -37.68
CA THR A 907 26.10 60.86 -38.39
C THR A 907 26.61 61.97 -37.46
N SER A 908 27.53 62.75 -37.90
CA SER A 908 28.06 63.90 -37.15
C SER A 908 28.63 64.95 -38.13
N LYS A 909 29.26 65.98 -37.59
CA LYS A 909 30.09 66.97 -38.28
C LYS A 909 31.42 67.16 -37.60
N ILE A 910 32.41 67.43 -38.31
CA ILE A 910 33.75 67.63 -37.78
C ILE A 910 33.80 68.76 -36.77
N GLU A 911 34.29 68.53 -35.59
CA GLU A 911 34.46 69.52 -34.50
C GLU A 911 35.95 69.74 -34.20
N GLY A 912 36.63 70.75 -34.86
CA GLY A 912 38.02 70.96 -34.65
C GLY A 912 38.99 70.33 -35.67
N HIS A 913 40.30 70.43 -35.47
CA HIS A 913 41.28 69.88 -36.39
C HIS A 913 41.39 68.34 -36.32
N THR A 914 41.05 67.81 -35.16
CA THR A 914 40.96 66.35 -34.97
C THR A 914 39.62 66.07 -34.34
N HIS A 915 38.74 65.18 -34.96
CA HIS A 915 37.44 64.85 -34.48
C HIS A 915 37.42 63.41 -33.98
N ALA A 916 36.97 63.15 -32.73
CA ALA A 916 36.84 61.84 -32.19
C ALA A 916 35.53 61.17 -32.67
N LEU A 917 35.66 60.06 -33.32
CA LEU A 917 34.52 59.23 -33.79
C LEU A 917 34.42 58.00 -32.87
N ASP A 918 33.48 58.06 -31.98
CA ASP A 918 33.18 56.92 -31.10
C ASP A 918 32.09 56.01 -31.68
N LEU A 919 32.47 54.81 -32.06
CA LEU A 919 31.61 53.77 -32.57
C LEU A 919 31.57 52.55 -31.63
N SER A 920 31.91 52.73 -30.33
CA SER A 920 31.93 51.65 -29.35
C SER A 920 30.60 50.89 -29.28
N PHE A 921 29.47 51.55 -29.58
CA PHE A 921 28.11 51.01 -29.58
C PHE A 921 27.78 50.18 -30.81
N THR A 922 28.63 50.12 -31.86
CA THR A 922 28.38 49.35 -33.08
C THR A 922 29.04 47.98 -33.00
N SER A 923 28.58 47.02 -33.77
CA SER A 923 29.17 45.67 -33.88
C SER A 923 30.59 45.71 -34.50
N LYS A 924 31.37 44.68 -34.27
CA LYS A 924 32.65 44.47 -34.98
C LYS A 924 32.36 44.34 -36.50
N GLY A 925 33.18 44.91 -37.32
CA GLY A 925 32.92 44.84 -38.77
C GLY A 925 33.63 45.95 -39.56
N VAL A 926 33.41 45.93 -40.83
CA VAL A 926 33.87 46.97 -41.77
C VAL A 926 32.82 48.03 -41.91
N TYR A 927 33.26 49.30 -41.90
CA TYR A 927 32.44 50.50 -42.02
C TYR A 927 32.99 51.42 -43.09
N ILE A 928 32.14 52.30 -43.67
CA ILE A 928 32.47 53.28 -44.65
C ILE A 928 32.07 54.66 -44.11
N MET A 929 33.03 55.52 -43.91
CA MET A 929 32.76 56.92 -43.66
C MET A 929 32.55 57.63 -44.99
N GLU A 930 31.47 58.41 -45.09
CA GLU A 930 31.13 59.17 -46.27
C GLU A 930 30.95 60.64 -45.90
N ALA A 931 31.61 61.52 -46.66
CA ALA A 931 31.51 62.96 -46.53
C ALA A 931 31.59 63.61 -47.92
N ARG A 932 31.09 64.87 -47.98
CA ARG A 932 31.29 65.72 -49.18
C ARG A 932 32.32 66.77 -48.87
N ILE A 933 33.44 66.80 -49.63
CA ILE A 933 34.52 67.81 -49.55
C ILE A 933 34.54 68.49 -50.92
N ASP A 934 34.41 69.87 -50.93
CA ASP A 934 34.37 70.70 -52.11
C ASP A 934 33.35 70.20 -53.16
N GLY A 935 32.19 69.63 -52.67
CA GLY A 935 31.13 69.14 -53.52
C GLY A 935 31.27 67.71 -54.06
N VAL A 936 32.45 67.10 -53.84
CA VAL A 936 32.78 65.69 -54.25
C VAL A 936 32.45 64.77 -53.14
N LEU A 937 31.71 63.66 -53.44
CA LEU A 937 31.43 62.61 -52.50
C LEU A 937 32.68 61.73 -52.30
N CYS A 938 33.22 61.71 -51.10
CA CYS A 938 34.38 60.94 -50.74
C CYS A 938 34.05 59.85 -49.75
N ARG A 939 34.65 58.68 -49.84
CA ARG A 939 34.43 57.48 -48.98
C ARG A 939 35.74 56.93 -48.46
N LEU A 940 35.75 56.64 -47.18
CA LEU A 940 36.90 55.98 -46.50
C LEU A 940 36.41 54.70 -45.78
N LYS A 941 37.02 53.59 -46.17
CA LYS A 941 36.76 52.31 -45.52
C LYS A 941 37.63 52.11 -44.29
N PHE A 942 37.06 51.63 -43.16
CA PHE A 942 37.79 51.38 -41.98
C PHE A 942 37.22 50.15 -41.25
N THR A 943 37.97 49.59 -40.34
CA THR A 943 37.60 48.35 -39.65
C THR A 943 37.59 48.55 -38.16
N LYS A 944 36.51 48.09 -37.53
CA LYS A 944 36.37 47.95 -36.06
C LYS A 944 36.49 46.49 -35.69
N TYR A 945 37.41 46.20 -34.76
CA TYR A 945 37.58 44.86 -34.20
C TYR A 945 36.76 44.60 -32.96
#